data_cfed6cab4645754886889bbb1a1e153d
#
_entry.id   cfed6cab4645754886889bbb1a1e153d
#
_cell.length_a   1.000
_cell.length_b   1.000
_cell.length_c   1.000
_cell.angle_alpha   90.00
_cell.angle_beta   90.00
_cell.angle_gamma   90.00
#
_symmetry.space_group_name_H-M   'P 1'
#
loop_
_entity.id
_entity.type
_entity.pdbx_description
1 polymer ?
#
loop_
_entity_poly.entity_id
_entity_poly.type
_entity_poly.pdbx_seq_one_letter_code
_entity_poly.pdbx_strand_id
1 'polypeptide(L)'
;MHLMLHRALNILREDKMHKILWAALLSTASATGAFAQDAKPASEATVAAQRSAAAQLPSEDGRDLDFADRGFIGTLSDPIITNKDGKPVWNLGAYDWMVDGQSPDTVNPSLWRHMGLLRKHGLYALTDNIWQVRGFDVSNMTVIKGQTGWIIIDPLTSRDTAEAALKLVNEKLGTRPVTAVIYSHSHGDHFGGVRGIIDEADVKAGKVQIIAPEHFLAETASENVMAGPAMGRRATFQFGTNLTPGPKGQMGSGIGKGIGGGDITLIPPTIDIRKTGEQREVDGVTLEFQMVPHTEAPAEMNVYVPAARTFLSAEIATCSLHNILTPRGAKVRDSLSWSSFLNEAVNLYGGRSDVIASSHCWPRFGPSEVKGWLAGQRDNYRYLHDQTVRMMNKGMTQAEIAEALKAPPAIGDQWFNKGYYGTYSHNSKAIYQYYLGWYDAVPANLNPHPPEVRAAKMVAALGGAKKVLAEAKKAMKAGDYRWSSDLLNQLVFAEPKNLEGRALLADSYEQQGYQSESAIWRNMFLTGANELRVGMKAGINPQSIDMISAIPTGLLLDSVSTRLDPKIIGNAALALNFVISDRKETAKVTVGNSVMFSEMGSAHIAPSVTVTGPRQLFLALLFLKMPAAQLQAAGLKIEGDRAAIEKLQAALDPMPGAFNIVEP
;
A
#
# COMPACT_ATOMS: atom_id res chain seq x y z
N MET A 1 18.49 -19.63 21.84
CA MET A 1 17.78 -18.37 22.21
C MET A 1 16.49 -18.18 21.40
N HIS A 2 16.49 -18.46 20.11
CA HIS A 2 15.28 -18.50 19.27
C HIS A 2 14.23 -19.52 19.77
N LEU A 3 14.70 -20.67 20.29
CA LEU A 3 13.82 -21.71 20.87
C LEU A 3 13.12 -21.30 22.19
N MET A 4 13.70 -20.38 22.97
CA MET A 4 13.08 -19.94 24.22
C MET A 4 11.96 -18.92 23.98
N LEU A 5 12.10 -18.02 23.00
CA LEU A 5 11.03 -17.09 22.65
C LEU A 5 9.86 -17.81 21.96
N HIS A 6 10.16 -18.80 21.11
CA HIS A 6 9.14 -19.68 20.52
C HIS A 6 8.42 -20.54 21.57
N ARG A 7 9.13 -20.99 22.61
CA ARG A 7 8.49 -21.69 23.73
C ARG A 7 7.64 -20.75 24.59
N ALA A 8 8.06 -19.53 24.85
CA ALA A 8 7.26 -18.54 25.58
C ALA A 8 5.99 -18.13 24.79
N LEU A 9 6.08 -17.99 23.49
CA LEU A 9 4.94 -17.71 22.60
C LEU A 9 4.00 -18.93 22.44
N ASN A 10 4.54 -20.16 22.46
CA ASN A 10 3.74 -21.37 22.41
C ASN A 10 3.06 -21.69 23.74
N ILE A 11 3.69 -21.39 24.87
CA ILE A 11 3.08 -21.57 26.23
C ILE A 11 1.87 -20.64 26.40
N LEU A 12 1.89 -19.44 25.79
CA LEU A 12 0.75 -18.51 25.77
C LEU A 12 -0.40 -18.94 24.83
N ARG A 13 -0.14 -19.88 23.90
CA ARG A 13 -1.19 -20.46 23.03
C ARG A 13 -2.00 -21.59 23.69
N GLU A 14 -1.48 -22.21 24.72
CA GLU A 14 -2.12 -23.38 25.37
C GLU A 14 -2.87 -23.07 26.67
N ASP A 15 -2.86 -21.83 27.17
CA ASP A 15 -3.49 -21.54 28.45
C ASP A 15 -5.02 -21.43 28.33
N LYS A 16 -5.71 -22.25 29.09
CA LYS A 16 -7.17 -22.42 29.13
C LYS A 16 -7.97 -21.13 29.42
N MET A 17 -7.30 -20.04 29.79
CA MET A 17 -7.93 -18.75 30.09
C MET A 17 -8.47 -18.06 28.84
N HIS A 18 -7.93 -18.34 27.64
CA HIS A 18 -8.47 -17.80 26.37
C HIS A 18 -9.80 -18.43 25.99
N LYS A 19 -10.10 -19.66 26.44
CA LYS A 19 -11.39 -20.31 26.16
C LYS A 19 -12.54 -19.77 26.99
N ILE A 20 -12.27 -19.17 28.15
CA ILE A 20 -13.30 -18.57 29.02
C ILE A 20 -13.69 -17.15 28.57
N LEU A 21 -12.75 -16.39 28.06
CA LEU A 21 -13.05 -15.03 27.50
C LEU A 21 -13.80 -15.09 26.16
N TRP A 22 -13.60 -16.14 25.36
CA TRP A 22 -14.36 -16.31 24.11
C TRP A 22 -15.79 -16.84 24.35
N ALA A 23 -16.03 -17.56 25.43
CA ALA A 23 -17.37 -18.06 25.78
C ALA A 23 -18.28 -16.97 26.36
N ALA A 24 -17.74 -15.93 26.97
CA ALA A 24 -18.52 -14.82 27.55
C ALA A 24 -18.92 -13.75 26.54
N LEU A 25 -18.30 -13.71 25.35
CA LEU A 25 -18.63 -12.77 24.25
C LEU A 25 -19.64 -13.34 23.22
N LEU A 26 -20.05 -14.60 23.39
CA LEU A 26 -20.98 -15.30 22.48
C LEU A 26 -22.43 -15.30 22.92
N SER A 27 -22.79 -14.63 24.01
CA SER A 27 -24.15 -14.76 24.60
C SER A 27 -25.03 -13.50 24.54
N THR A 28 -24.76 -12.52 23.66
CA THR A 28 -25.74 -11.44 23.38
C THR A 28 -25.76 -11.01 21.91
N ALA A 29 -25.54 -11.93 20.98
CA ALA A 29 -25.96 -11.70 19.59
C ALA A 29 -27.42 -12.10 19.47
N SER A 30 -28.33 -11.22 19.86
CA SER A 30 -29.74 -11.29 19.44
C SER A 30 -29.76 -11.24 17.92
N ALA A 31 -30.09 -12.37 17.30
CA ALA A 31 -30.30 -12.50 15.88
C ALA A 31 -31.48 -11.60 15.43
N THR A 32 -31.20 -10.34 15.16
CA THR A 32 -31.94 -9.61 14.14
C THR A 32 -31.32 -10.04 12.82
N GLY A 33 -31.98 -10.95 12.12
CA GLY A 33 -31.64 -11.32 10.75
C GLY A 33 -31.77 -10.09 9.85
N ALA A 34 -30.75 -9.25 9.83
CA ALA A 34 -30.55 -8.32 8.74
C ALA A 34 -30.17 -9.20 7.55
N PHE A 35 -31.09 -9.41 6.62
CA PHE A 35 -30.78 -9.95 5.30
C PHE A 35 -29.67 -9.07 4.73
N ALA A 36 -28.46 -9.59 4.61
CA ALA A 36 -27.39 -8.96 3.86
C ALA A 36 -27.96 -8.77 2.45
N GLN A 37 -28.25 -7.53 2.07
CA GLN A 37 -28.80 -7.25 0.77
C GLN A 37 -27.69 -7.46 -0.25
N ASP A 38 -27.89 -8.36 -1.22
CA ASP A 38 -26.91 -8.64 -2.27
C ASP A 38 -26.60 -7.38 -3.09
N ALA A 39 -25.39 -7.32 -3.63
CA ALA A 39 -24.96 -6.26 -4.51
C ALA A 39 -25.91 -6.09 -5.70
N LYS A 40 -26.35 -4.85 -5.96
CA LYS A 40 -27.32 -4.54 -7.01
C LYS A 40 -26.73 -4.75 -8.41
N PRO A 41 -27.55 -5.00 -9.42
CA PRO A 41 -27.13 -4.93 -10.82
C PRO A 41 -26.77 -3.49 -11.20
N ALA A 42 -26.08 -3.35 -12.34
CA ALA A 42 -25.92 -2.05 -12.96
C ALA A 42 -27.30 -1.46 -13.33
N SER A 43 -27.49 -0.19 -13.02
CA SER A 43 -28.69 0.53 -13.43
C SER A 43 -28.65 0.88 -14.91
N GLU A 44 -29.77 1.29 -15.49
CA GLU A 44 -29.83 1.78 -16.88
C GLU A 44 -28.85 2.93 -17.13
N ALA A 45 -28.72 3.87 -16.17
CA ALA A 45 -27.77 4.98 -16.27
C ALA A 45 -26.31 4.49 -16.24
N THR A 46 -25.98 3.48 -15.42
CA THR A 46 -24.66 2.85 -15.40
C THR A 46 -24.38 2.11 -16.70
N VAL A 47 -25.33 1.34 -17.23
CA VAL A 47 -25.18 0.66 -18.53
C VAL A 47 -24.94 1.68 -19.65
N ALA A 48 -25.68 2.80 -19.65
CA ALA A 48 -25.48 3.86 -20.62
C ALA A 48 -24.09 4.51 -20.51
N ALA A 49 -23.62 4.76 -19.28
CA ALA A 49 -22.26 5.25 -19.04
C ALA A 49 -21.18 4.29 -19.54
N GLN A 50 -21.33 2.97 -19.32
CA GLN A 50 -20.40 1.95 -19.82
C GLN A 50 -20.36 1.91 -21.35
N ARG A 51 -21.51 2.00 -22.01
CA ARG A 51 -21.59 2.08 -23.48
C ARG A 51 -20.88 3.33 -24.01
N SER A 52 -21.07 4.46 -23.35
CA SER A 52 -20.39 5.72 -23.70
C SER A 52 -18.88 5.59 -23.52
N ALA A 53 -18.42 4.99 -22.41
CA ALA A 53 -17.01 4.72 -22.16
C ALA A 53 -16.41 3.79 -23.23
N ALA A 54 -17.11 2.71 -23.59
CA ALA A 54 -16.66 1.78 -24.63
C ALA A 54 -16.46 2.46 -26.00
N ALA A 55 -17.34 3.41 -26.35
CA ALA A 55 -17.24 4.17 -27.61
C ALA A 55 -16.06 5.15 -27.66
N GLN A 56 -15.43 5.44 -26.52
CA GLN A 56 -14.32 6.38 -26.40
C GLN A 56 -12.98 5.67 -26.14
N LEU A 57 -12.93 4.35 -26.19
CA LEU A 57 -11.68 3.61 -26.02
C LEU A 57 -10.74 3.88 -27.19
N PRO A 58 -9.42 3.95 -26.93
CA PRO A 58 -8.42 3.95 -27.99
C PRO A 58 -8.54 2.70 -28.86
N SER A 59 -8.08 2.78 -30.10
CA SER A 59 -8.00 1.62 -30.97
C SER A 59 -7.02 0.59 -30.39
N GLU A 60 -7.41 -0.69 -30.41
CA GLU A 60 -6.55 -1.79 -30.01
C GLU A 60 -5.63 -2.18 -31.17
N ASP A 61 -4.31 -2.16 -30.92
CA ASP A 61 -3.29 -2.57 -31.89
C ASP A 61 -2.64 -3.93 -31.58
N GLY A 62 -3.09 -4.59 -30.50
CA GLY A 62 -2.63 -5.91 -30.09
C GLY A 62 -1.25 -5.94 -29.41
N ARG A 63 -0.52 -4.84 -29.35
CA ARG A 63 0.85 -4.82 -28.78
C ARG A 63 0.88 -5.18 -27.33
N ASP A 64 -0.02 -4.63 -26.52
CA ASP A 64 -0.09 -4.96 -25.09
C ASP A 64 -0.42 -6.42 -24.85
N LEU A 65 -1.27 -7.03 -25.70
CA LEU A 65 -1.59 -8.45 -25.65
C LEU A 65 -0.36 -9.31 -25.91
N ASP A 66 0.39 -8.98 -26.99
CA ASP A 66 1.66 -9.65 -27.30
C ASP A 66 2.67 -9.51 -26.16
N PHE A 67 2.88 -8.31 -25.64
CA PHE A 67 3.85 -8.05 -24.57
C PHE A 67 3.47 -8.74 -23.25
N ALA A 68 2.19 -8.82 -22.94
CA ALA A 68 1.72 -9.50 -21.73
C ALA A 68 1.90 -11.02 -21.80
N ASP A 69 1.89 -11.63 -22.99
CA ASP A 69 2.08 -13.07 -23.20
C ASP A 69 3.52 -13.46 -23.51
N ARG A 70 4.30 -12.52 -24.05
CA ARG A 70 5.65 -12.80 -24.54
C ARG A 70 6.55 -13.36 -23.45
N GLY A 71 7.29 -14.40 -23.79
CA GLY A 71 8.27 -15.03 -22.93
C GLY A 71 7.70 -15.95 -21.83
N PHE A 72 6.41 -16.32 -21.89
CA PHE A 72 5.82 -17.22 -20.90
C PHE A 72 6.52 -18.58 -20.88
N ILE A 73 6.98 -19.01 -19.69
CA ILE A 73 7.69 -20.27 -19.46
C ILE A 73 6.80 -21.26 -18.71
N GLY A 74 6.02 -20.78 -17.75
CA GLY A 74 5.13 -21.63 -16.95
C GLY A 74 4.65 -20.96 -15.68
N THR A 75 3.77 -21.67 -14.98
CA THR A 75 3.25 -21.24 -13.67
C THR A 75 3.21 -22.44 -12.72
N LEU A 76 2.79 -22.23 -11.46
CA LEU A 76 2.58 -23.31 -10.51
C LEU A 76 1.41 -24.20 -10.93
N SER A 77 1.53 -25.50 -10.72
CA SER A 77 0.45 -26.47 -10.98
C SER A 77 -0.71 -26.32 -9.99
N ASP A 78 -0.42 -26.01 -8.73
CA ASP A 78 -1.42 -25.62 -7.73
C ASP A 78 -1.49 -24.10 -7.68
N PRO A 79 -2.65 -23.49 -7.98
CA PRO A 79 -2.80 -22.05 -7.96
C PRO A 79 -2.86 -21.45 -6.54
N ILE A 80 -2.99 -22.28 -5.50
CA ILE A 80 -3.12 -21.84 -4.13
C ILE A 80 -1.75 -21.81 -3.45
N ILE A 81 -1.28 -20.62 -3.10
CA ILE A 81 -0.10 -20.44 -2.25
C ILE A 81 -0.55 -20.45 -0.80
N THR A 82 0.09 -21.27 0.03
CA THR A 82 -0.21 -21.40 1.45
C THR A 82 0.99 -20.99 2.30
N ASN A 83 0.71 -20.52 3.52
CA ASN A 83 1.77 -20.32 4.51
C ASN A 83 2.21 -21.64 5.15
N LYS A 84 3.20 -21.58 6.04
CA LYS A 84 3.74 -22.75 6.77
C LYS A 84 2.70 -23.52 7.61
N ASP A 85 1.59 -22.91 7.95
CA ASP A 85 0.49 -23.52 8.70
C ASP A 85 -0.59 -24.11 7.77
N GLY A 86 -0.35 -24.14 6.44
CA GLY A 86 -1.26 -24.64 5.42
C GLY A 86 -2.44 -23.71 5.11
N LYS A 87 -2.44 -22.48 5.60
CA LYS A 87 -3.51 -21.50 5.31
C LYS A 87 -3.27 -20.83 3.97
N PRO A 88 -4.28 -20.72 3.10
CA PRO A 88 -4.17 -19.96 1.87
C PRO A 88 -3.79 -18.49 2.13
N VAL A 89 -2.77 -17.99 1.43
CA VAL A 89 -2.33 -16.60 1.45
C VAL A 89 -2.53 -15.92 0.11
N TRP A 90 -2.52 -16.68 -0.99
CA TRP A 90 -2.75 -16.16 -2.32
C TRP A 90 -3.37 -17.22 -3.23
N ASN A 91 -4.22 -16.78 -4.16
CA ASN A 91 -4.80 -17.65 -5.20
C ASN A 91 -4.49 -17.04 -6.58
N LEU A 92 -3.60 -17.69 -7.31
CA LEU A 92 -3.22 -17.29 -8.67
C LEU A 92 -4.42 -17.29 -9.63
N GLY A 93 -5.35 -18.25 -9.46
CA GLY A 93 -6.55 -18.42 -10.28
C GLY A 93 -7.75 -17.56 -9.87
N ALA A 94 -7.60 -16.67 -8.87
CA ALA A 94 -8.73 -15.87 -8.36
C ALA A 94 -9.42 -14.98 -9.42
N TYR A 95 -8.76 -14.74 -10.55
CA TYR A 95 -9.24 -13.89 -11.65
C TYR A 95 -9.47 -14.67 -12.96
N ASP A 96 -9.44 -16.01 -12.95
CA ASP A 96 -9.64 -16.84 -14.15
C ASP A 96 -11.08 -16.79 -14.67
N TRP A 97 -12.03 -16.30 -13.85
CA TRP A 97 -13.39 -16.01 -14.28
C TRP A 97 -13.47 -14.88 -15.33
N MET A 98 -12.44 -14.05 -15.47
CA MET A 98 -12.36 -13.03 -16.51
C MET A 98 -12.04 -13.70 -17.84
N VAL A 99 -13.04 -13.85 -18.67
CA VAL A 99 -12.89 -14.38 -20.02
C VAL A 99 -12.75 -13.23 -21.03
N ASP A 100 -12.10 -13.51 -22.15
CA ASP A 100 -12.01 -12.55 -23.24
C ASP A 100 -13.41 -12.24 -23.81
N GLY A 101 -13.63 -11.00 -24.20
CA GLY A 101 -14.90 -10.55 -24.76
C GLY A 101 -15.42 -9.26 -24.15
N GLN A 102 -16.73 -9.04 -24.27
CA GLN A 102 -17.38 -7.83 -23.80
C GLN A 102 -17.38 -7.74 -22.28
N SER A 103 -17.08 -6.53 -21.75
CA SER A 103 -17.12 -6.27 -20.32
C SER A 103 -18.55 -6.42 -19.76
N PRO A 104 -18.72 -6.96 -18.55
CA PRO A 104 -20.01 -6.93 -17.85
C PRO A 104 -20.49 -5.49 -17.62
N ASP A 105 -21.80 -5.26 -17.58
CA ASP A 105 -22.39 -3.93 -17.33
C ASP A 105 -21.94 -3.31 -16.00
N THR A 106 -21.46 -4.13 -15.05
CA THR A 106 -20.94 -3.71 -13.74
C THR A 106 -19.46 -3.40 -13.73
N VAL A 107 -18.78 -3.35 -14.89
CA VAL A 107 -17.35 -3.10 -15.01
C VAL A 107 -17.09 -2.09 -16.12
N ASN A 108 -16.27 -1.08 -15.84
CA ASN A 108 -15.83 -0.14 -16.85
C ASN A 108 -15.04 -0.89 -17.95
N PRO A 109 -15.36 -0.70 -19.24
CA PRO A 109 -14.76 -1.47 -20.34
C PRO A 109 -13.25 -1.26 -20.50
N SER A 110 -12.74 -0.05 -20.18
CA SER A 110 -11.30 0.24 -20.16
C SER A 110 -10.61 -0.58 -19.06
N LEU A 111 -11.18 -0.61 -17.85
CA LEU A 111 -10.66 -1.40 -16.73
C LEU A 111 -10.73 -2.91 -17.04
N TRP A 112 -11.81 -3.38 -17.68
CA TRP A 112 -11.95 -4.78 -18.09
C TRP A 112 -10.81 -5.24 -18.97
N ARG A 113 -10.51 -4.48 -20.04
CA ARG A 113 -9.37 -4.74 -20.92
C ARG A 113 -8.05 -4.82 -20.14
N HIS A 114 -7.81 -3.81 -19.33
CA HIS A 114 -6.58 -3.70 -18.57
C HIS A 114 -6.38 -4.86 -17.59
N MET A 115 -7.40 -5.20 -16.82
CA MET A 115 -7.34 -6.30 -15.86
C MET A 115 -7.30 -7.66 -16.54
N GLY A 116 -7.85 -7.80 -17.76
CA GLY A 116 -7.69 -8.96 -18.61
C GLY A 116 -6.21 -9.27 -18.93
N LEU A 117 -5.36 -8.24 -19.03
CA LEU A 117 -3.92 -8.40 -19.20
C LEU A 117 -3.21 -8.71 -17.87
N LEU A 118 -3.59 -8.02 -16.78
CA LEU A 118 -2.99 -8.19 -15.46
C LEU A 118 -3.37 -9.51 -14.77
N ARG A 119 -4.44 -10.19 -15.18
CA ARG A 119 -4.80 -11.50 -14.61
C ARG A 119 -3.78 -12.60 -14.88
N LYS A 120 -2.95 -12.43 -15.91
CA LYS A 120 -1.91 -13.40 -16.29
C LYS A 120 -0.87 -13.54 -15.18
N HIS A 121 -0.41 -14.78 -14.97
CA HIS A 121 0.54 -15.08 -13.92
C HIS A 121 1.53 -16.18 -14.33
N GLY A 122 2.72 -16.14 -13.78
CA GLY A 122 3.76 -17.13 -14.03
C GLY A 122 5.15 -16.51 -14.17
N LEU A 123 6.08 -17.32 -14.67
CA LEU A 123 7.45 -16.94 -15.01
C LEU A 123 7.53 -16.59 -16.50
N TYR A 124 8.15 -15.46 -16.81
CA TYR A 124 8.29 -14.93 -18.17
C TYR A 124 9.72 -14.53 -18.44
N ALA A 125 10.27 -14.89 -19.60
CA ALA A 125 11.56 -14.41 -20.05
C ALA A 125 11.44 -12.96 -20.58
N LEU A 126 12.34 -12.08 -20.12
CA LEU A 126 12.55 -10.74 -20.68
C LEU A 126 13.68 -10.77 -21.71
N THR A 127 14.77 -11.45 -21.36
CA THR A 127 15.94 -11.72 -22.19
C THR A 127 16.47 -13.12 -21.86
N ASP A 128 17.59 -13.53 -22.43
CA ASP A 128 18.22 -14.84 -22.15
C ASP A 128 18.69 -14.98 -20.68
N ASN A 129 18.91 -13.88 -19.98
CA ASN A 129 19.44 -13.86 -18.62
C ASN A 129 18.59 -13.07 -17.62
N ILE A 130 17.43 -12.59 -18.01
CA ILE A 130 16.52 -11.81 -17.13
C ILE A 130 15.11 -12.36 -17.29
N TRP A 131 14.45 -12.63 -16.18
CA TRP A 131 13.08 -13.13 -16.10
C TRP A 131 12.27 -12.32 -15.10
N GLN A 132 10.94 -12.45 -15.19
CA GLN A 132 10.02 -11.83 -14.25
C GLN A 132 8.94 -12.83 -13.83
N VAL A 133 8.71 -12.96 -12.52
CA VAL A 133 7.54 -13.64 -11.97
C VAL A 133 6.45 -12.60 -11.80
N ARG A 134 5.31 -12.81 -12.46
CA ARG A 134 4.17 -11.89 -12.49
C ARG A 134 2.91 -12.53 -11.90
N GLY A 135 2.06 -11.74 -11.25
CA GLY A 135 0.75 -12.15 -10.76
C GLY A 135 0.78 -13.02 -9.49
N PHE A 136 1.94 -13.19 -8.85
CA PHE A 136 2.10 -13.87 -7.56
C PHE A 136 1.78 -12.93 -6.38
N ASP A 137 1.71 -11.65 -6.67
CA ASP A 137 1.39 -10.56 -5.75
C ASP A 137 0.89 -9.35 -6.57
N VAL A 138 0.76 -8.19 -5.92
CA VAL A 138 0.50 -6.91 -6.59
C VAL A 138 1.70 -6.48 -7.44
N SER A 139 2.93 -6.71 -6.94
CA SER A 139 4.19 -6.44 -7.62
C SER A 139 4.73 -7.66 -8.38
N ASN A 140 5.78 -7.46 -9.16
CA ASN A 140 6.52 -8.46 -9.90
C ASN A 140 7.91 -8.66 -9.29
N MET A 141 8.38 -9.90 -9.23
CA MET A 141 9.75 -10.22 -8.84
C MET A 141 10.60 -10.39 -10.10
N THR A 142 11.65 -9.57 -10.26
CA THR A 142 12.59 -9.70 -11.36
C THR A 142 13.81 -10.53 -10.94
N VAL A 143 14.24 -11.44 -11.81
CA VAL A 143 15.33 -12.39 -11.58
C VAL A 143 16.39 -12.21 -12.64
N ILE A 144 17.63 -11.93 -12.24
CA ILE A 144 18.80 -11.82 -13.13
C ILE A 144 19.73 -12.99 -12.84
N LYS A 145 20.23 -13.63 -13.90
CA LYS A 145 21.22 -14.69 -13.79
C LYS A 145 22.61 -14.10 -13.55
N GLY A 146 23.11 -14.27 -12.34
CA GLY A 146 24.51 -13.99 -12.02
C GLY A 146 25.44 -15.13 -12.42
N GLN A 147 26.73 -14.96 -12.18
CA GLN A 147 27.73 -15.97 -12.44
C GLN A 147 27.52 -17.21 -11.57
N THR A 148 27.24 -17.04 -10.28
CA THR A 148 27.13 -18.13 -9.31
C THR A 148 25.71 -18.37 -8.81
N GLY A 149 24.83 -17.35 -8.82
CA GLY A 149 23.47 -17.44 -8.29
C GLY A 149 22.45 -16.56 -9.00
N TRP A 150 21.37 -16.27 -8.26
CA TRP A 150 20.32 -15.34 -8.67
C TRP A 150 20.50 -13.98 -8.01
N ILE A 151 20.34 -12.92 -8.77
CA ILE A 151 20.15 -11.55 -8.29
C ILE A 151 18.64 -11.27 -8.39
N ILE A 152 17.99 -11.01 -7.26
CA ILE A 152 16.55 -10.79 -7.18
C ILE A 152 16.27 -9.30 -6.99
N ILE A 153 15.37 -8.71 -7.81
CA ILE A 153 14.86 -7.35 -7.62
C ILE A 153 13.41 -7.46 -7.21
N ASP A 154 13.05 -6.79 -6.11
CA ASP A 154 11.72 -6.69 -5.52
C ASP A 154 11.09 -8.05 -5.17
N PRO A 155 11.42 -8.62 -4.01
CA PRO A 155 10.96 -9.95 -3.61
C PRO A 155 9.51 -10.00 -3.10
N LEU A 156 8.57 -9.26 -3.72
CA LEU A 156 7.13 -9.28 -3.43
C LEU A 156 6.77 -8.80 -2.00
N THR A 157 5.46 -8.85 -1.65
CA THR A 157 4.93 -8.35 -0.37
C THR A 157 5.17 -9.31 0.79
N SER A 158 5.07 -10.62 0.55
CA SER A 158 5.11 -11.60 1.64
C SER A 158 6.15 -12.68 1.45
N ARG A 159 6.64 -13.19 2.58
CA ARG A 159 7.56 -14.34 2.58
C ARG A 159 7.01 -15.51 1.77
N ASP A 160 5.73 -15.81 1.93
CA ASP A 160 5.12 -17.01 1.35
C ASP A 160 4.97 -16.89 -0.17
N THR A 161 4.60 -15.70 -0.69
CA THR A 161 4.52 -15.45 -2.14
C THR A 161 5.91 -15.41 -2.79
N ALA A 162 6.91 -14.84 -2.11
CA ALA A 162 8.29 -14.79 -2.60
C ALA A 162 8.94 -16.19 -2.63
N GLU A 163 8.72 -17.01 -1.60
CA GLU A 163 9.18 -18.41 -1.55
C GLU A 163 8.59 -19.22 -2.72
N ALA A 164 7.28 -19.09 -2.96
CA ALA A 164 6.60 -19.74 -4.07
C ALA A 164 7.12 -19.26 -5.43
N ALA A 165 7.40 -17.97 -5.58
CA ALA A 165 7.98 -17.41 -6.79
C ALA A 165 9.40 -17.92 -7.06
N LEU A 166 10.29 -17.93 -6.06
CA LEU A 166 11.63 -18.48 -6.19
C LEU A 166 11.63 -19.99 -6.47
N LYS A 167 10.69 -20.73 -5.86
CA LYS A 167 10.49 -22.15 -6.15
C LYS A 167 10.18 -22.36 -7.63
N LEU A 168 9.24 -21.61 -8.22
CA LEU A 168 8.93 -21.67 -9.64
C LEU A 168 10.15 -21.37 -10.52
N VAL A 169 10.93 -20.33 -10.17
CA VAL A 169 12.18 -19.99 -10.86
C VAL A 169 13.15 -21.16 -10.86
N ASN A 170 13.41 -21.75 -9.69
CA ASN A 170 14.33 -22.88 -9.54
C ASN A 170 13.84 -24.14 -10.25
N GLU A 171 12.53 -24.41 -10.26
CA GLU A 171 11.93 -25.53 -11.00
C GLU A 171 12.08 -25.39 -12.52
N LYS A 172 11.96 -24.18 -13.06
CA LYS A 172 11.96 -23.95 -14.51
C LYS A 172 13.34 -23.65 -15.08
N LEU A 173 14.23 -23.00 -14.30
CA LEU A 173 15.52 -22.52 -14.78
C LEU A 173 16.73 -23.23 -14.15
N GLY A 174 16.48 -24.14 -13.19
CA GLY A 174 17.51 -24.85 -12.42
C GLY A 174 17.79 -24.14 -11.09
N THR A 175 18.06 -24.94 -10.06
CA THR A 175 18.29 -24.46 -8.69
C THR A 175 19.64 -23.72 -8.58
N ARG A 176 19.60 -22.50 -8.07
CA ARG A 176 20.77 -21.66 -7.77
C ARG A 176 20.55 -20.91 -6.45
N PRO A 177 21.62 -20.59 -5.70
CA PRO A 177 21.49 -19.73 -4.52
C PRO A 177 21.12 -18.29 -4.94
N VAL A 178 20.54 -17.53 -4.04
CA VAL A 178 20.41 -16.07 -4.19
C VAL A 178 21.69 -15.42 -3.68
N THR A 179 22.36 -14.62 -4.50
CA THR A 179 23.62 -13.93 -4.18
C THR A 179 23.43 -12.45 -3.87
N ALA A 180 22.35 -11.85 -4.38
CA ALA A 180 21.98 -10.48 -4.05
C ALA A 180 20.47 -10.26 -4.13
N VAL A 181 19.99 -9.31 -3.32
CA VAL A 181 18.63 -8.77 -3.38
C VAL A 181 18.72 -7.26 -3.56
N ILE A 182 17.86 -6.71 -4.41
CA ILE A 182 17.78 -5.28 -4.67
C ILE A 182 16.34 -4.85 -4.34
N TYR A 183 16.20 -3.88 -3.44
CA TYR A 183 14.93 -3.20 -3.20
C TYR A 183 14.90 -1.95 -4.06
N SER A 184 13.97 -1.86 -4.99
CA SER A 184 13.87 -0.67 -5.86
C SER A 184 13.44 0.56 -5.07
N HIS A 185 12.56 0.39 -4.08
CA HIS A 185 12.06 1.49 -3.24
C HIS A 185 11.45 0.99 -1.90
N SER A 186 10.97 1.93 -1.09
CA SER A 186 10.59 1.72 0.32
C SER A 186 9.16 1.20 0.56
N HIS A 187 8.40 0.79 -0.46
CA HIS A 187 7.08 0.19 -0.27
C HIS A 187 7.15 -1.31 0.02
N GLY A 188 6.19 -1.79 0.82
CA GLY A 188 6.20 -3.15 1.37
C GLY A 188 6.15 -4.28 0.35
N ASP A 189 5.56 -4.05 -0.81
CA ASP A 189 5.44 -5.01 -1.89
C ASP A 189 6.72 -5.18 -2.73
N HIS A 190 7.79 -4.43 -2.41
CA HIS A 190 9.10 -4.53 -3.06
C HIS A 190 10.20 -5.09 -2.16
N PHE A 191 9.91 -5.32 -0.87
CA PHE A 191 10.88 -5.92 0.06
C PHE A 191 10.28 -6.97 0.99
N GLY A 192 8.95 -6.96 1.19
CA GLY A 192 8.31 -7.70 2.27
C GLY A 192 8.48 -9.21 2.23
N GLY A 193 8.76 -9.78 1.06
CA GLY A 193 8.99 -11.21 0.90
C GLY A 193 10.43 -11.68 1.10
N VAL A 194 11.37 -10.80 1.47
CA VAL A 194 12.81 -11.10 1.49
C VAL A 194 13.19 -12.36 2.26
N ARG A 195 12.54 -12.65 3.39
CA ARG A 195 12.81 -13.88 4.16
C ARG A 195 12.24 -15.16 3.54
N GLY A 196 11.50 -15.05 2.44
CA GLY A 196 11.08 -16.19 1.63
C GLY A 196 12.16 -16.65 0.64
N ILE A 197 13.16 -15.80 0.39
CA ILE A 197 14.19 -16.05 -0.62
C ILE A 197 15.62 -16.11 -0.07
N ILE A 198 15.90 -15.53 1.10
CA ILE A 198 17.21 -15.55 1.76
C ILE A 198 17.10 -15.64 3.28
N ASP A 199 18.17 -16.12 3.91
CA ASP A 199 18.34 -16.10 5.36
C ASP A 199 19.18 -14.90 5.80
N GLU A 200 18.78 -14.22 6.88
CA GLU A 200 19.55 -13.10 7.47
C GLU A 200 20.96 -13.52 7.91
N ALA A 201 21.15 -14.80 8.25
CA ALA A 201 22.47 -15.33 8.60
C ALA A 201 23.45 -15.26 7.42
N ASP A 202 22.98 -15.51 6.20
CA ASP A 202 23.82 -15.43 4.99
C ASP A 202 24.15 -13.97 4.64
N VAL A 203 23.23 -13.02 4.89
CA VAL A 203 23.51 -11.59 4.78
C VAL A 203 24.59 -11.15 5.78
N LYS A 204 24.45 -11.54 7.06
CA LYS A 204 25.45 -11.27 8.11
C LYS A 204 26.82 -11.91 7.83
N ALA A 205 26.83 -13.04 7.17
CA ALA A 205 28.05 -13.74 6.74
C ALA A 205 28.68 -13.14 5.46
N GLY A 206 28.07 -12.13 4.85
CA GLY A 206 28.53 -11.51 3.61
C GLY A 206 28.36 -12.37 2.34
N LYS A 207 27.58 -13.45 2.42
CA LYS A 207 27.28 -14.31 1.26
C LYS A 207 26.21 -13.71 0.35
N VAL A 208 25.31 -12.91 0.90
CA VAL A 208 24.22 -12.23 0.19
C VAL A 208 24.32 -10.74 0.45
N GLN A 209 24.27 -9.94 -0.61
CA GLN A 209 24.21 -8.48 -0.53
C GLN A 209 22.74 -8.02 -0.64
N ILE A 210 22.36 -6.99 0.12
CA ILE A 210 21.09 -6.30 -0.06
C ILE A 210 21.39 -4.85 -0.43
N ILE A 211 20.94 -4.45 -1.61
CA ILE A 211 21.16 -3.13 -2.19
C ILE A 211 19.84 -2.37 -2.20
N ALA A 212 19.86 -1.12 -1.77
CA ALA A 212 18.68 -0.26 -1.76
C ALA A 212 19.05 1.21 -2.01
N PRO A 213 18.08 2.09 -2.35
CA PRO A 213 18.33 3.51 -2.40
C PRO A 213 18.64 4.08 -1.00
N GLU A 214 19.47 5.11 -0.95
CA GLU A 214 19.73 5.85 0.30
C GLU A 214 18.41 6.28 0.96
N HIS A 215 18.37 6.30 2.29
CA HIS A 215 17.19 6.59 3.12
C HIS A 215 16.08 5.51 3.12
N PHE A 216 16.28 4.37 2.48
CA PHE A 216 15.29 3.30 2.40
C PHE A 216 14.64 2.95 3.74
N LEU A 217 15.44 2.68 4.81
CA LEU A 217 14.89 2.30 6.12
C LEU A 217 14.10 3.44 6.79
N ALA A 218 14.55 4.68 6.61
CA ALA A 218 13.86 5.84 7.19
C ALA A 218 12.48 6.04 6.54
N GLU A 219 12.41 5.91 5.22
CA GLU A 219 11.16 6.07 4.49
C GLU A 219 10.21 4.87 4.68
N THR A 220 10.75 3.64 4.76
CA THR A 220 9.96 2.46 5.15
C THR A 220 9.31 2.66 6.53
N ALA A 221 10.06 3.18 7.52
CA ALA A 221 9.53 3.46 8.85
C ALA A 221 8.48 4.58 8.83
N SER A 222 8.74 5.65 8.09
CA SER A 222 7.86 6.81 7.99
C SER A 222 6.44 6.43 7.52
N GLU A 223 6.33 5.64 6.46
CA GLU A 223 5.02 5.26 5.91
C GLU A 223 4.37 4.07 6.63
N ASN A 224 5.13 3.02 6.90
CA ASN A 224 4.52 1.76 7.38
C ASN A 224 4.43 1.68 8.91
N VAL A 225 5.19 2.48 9.66
CA VAL A 225 5.23 2.40 11.13
C VAL A 225 4.53 3.60 11.78
N MET A 226 4.89 4.83 11.42
CA MET A 226 4.32 6.04 12.05
C MET A 226 2.80 6.13 11.91
N ALA A 227 2.29 6.05 10.68
CA ALA A 227 0.86 6.09 10.38
C ALA A 227 0.30 4.72 9.97
N GLY A 228 1.06 3.65 10.21
CA GLY A 228 0.77 2.29 9.75
C GLY A 228 -0.65 1.80 10.03
N PRO A 229 -1.19 1.89 11.26
CA PRO A 229 -2.55 1.47 11.56
C PRO A 229 -3.63 2.18 10.73
N ALA A 230 -3.50 3.50 10.56
CA ALA A 230 -4.43 4.29 9.76
C ALA A 230 -4.30 3.95 8.26
N MET A 231 -3.08 3.86 7.75
CA MET A 231 -2.83 3.49 6.36
C MET A 231 -3.29 2.07 6.04
N GLY A 232 -3.04 1.10 6.92
CA GLY A 232 -3.49 -0.28 6.77
C GLY A 232 -5.01 -0.40 6.71
N ARG A 233 -5.73 0.33 7.57
CA ARG A 233 -7.20 0.37 7.52
C ARG A 233 -7.72 0.97 6.21
N ARG A 234 -7.13 2.06 5.75
CA ARG A 234 -7.49 2.73 4.50
C ARG A 234 -7.05 1.92 3.27
N ALA A 235 -5.95 1.15 3.36
CA ALA A 235 -5.51 0.24 2.32
C ALA A 235 -6.54 -0.87 2.02
N THR A 236 -7.31 -1.30 3.02
CA THR A 236 -8.43 -2.23 2.82
C THR A 236 -9.44 -1.70 1.80
N PHE A 237 -9.72 -0.39 1.83
CA PHE A 237 -10.58 0.27 0.84
C PHE A 237 -9.90 0.37 -0.52
N GLN A 238 -8.65 0.83 -0.56
CA GLN A 238 -7.93 1.02 -1.82
C GLN A 238 -7.75 -0.28 -2.60
N PHE A 239 -7.39 -1.36 -1.92
CA PHE A 239 -7.12 -2.64 -2.57
C PHE A 239 -8.33 -3.59 -2.57
N GLY A 240 -9.41 -3.23 -1.90
CA GLY A 240 -10.62 -4.04 -1.86
C GLY A 240 -10.42 -5.42 -1.25
N THR A 241 -9.53 -5.55 -0.25
CA THR A 241 -9.10 -6.85 0.30
C THR A 241 -10.20 -7.65 0.98
N ASN A 242 -11.31 -6.99 1.36
CA ASN A 242 -12.50 -7.61 1.94
C ASN A 242 -13.60 -7.88 0.90
N LEU A 243 -13.34 -7.59 -0.38
CA LEU A 243 -14.27 -7.86 -1.49
C LEU A 243 -13.91 -9.20 -2.14
N THR A 244 -14.94 -9.94 -2.52
CA THR A 244 -14.74 -11.14 -3.35
C THR A 244 -14.36 -10.72 -4.77
N PRO A 245 -13.32 -11.33 -5.40
CA PRO A 245 -13.06 -11.13 -6.81
C PRO A 245 -14.28 -11.47 -7.67
N GLY A 246 -14.67 -10.55 -8.56
CA GLY A 246 -15.85 -10.78 -9.39
C GLY A 246 -16.38 -9.50 -10.05
N PRO A 247 -17.34 -9.63 -10.99
CA PRO A 247 -17.85 -8.49 -11.77
C PRO A 247 -18.59 -7.45 -10.93
N LYS A 248 -19.12 -7.82 -9.77
CA LYS A 248 -19.72 -6.90 -8.78
C LYS A 248 -18.80 -6.64 -7.58
N GLY A 249 -17.57 -7.16 -7.59
CA GLY A 249 -16.60 -7.08 -6.53
C GLY A 249 -15.26 -6.52 -6.98
N GLN A 250 -14.19 -7.03 -6.38
CA GLN A 250 -12.82 -6.62 -6.66
C GLN A 250 -12.38 -7.13 -8.04
N MET A 251 -11.75 -6.23 -8.81
CA MET A 251 -11.25 -6.51 -10.16
C MET A 251 -9.71 -6.48 -10.23
N GLY A 252 -9.05 -6.16 -9.14
CA GLY A 252 -7.61 -5.92 -9.05
C GLY A 252 -7.30 -4.54 -8.51
N SER A 253 -6.04 -4.13 -8.58
CA SER A 253 -5.58 -2.83 -8.08
C SER A 253 -5.29 -1.82 -9.20
N GLY A 254 -5.24 -2.25 -10.46
CA GLY A 254 -4.86 -1.40 -11.61
C GLY A 254 -3.37 -1.44 -11.96
N ILE A 255 -2.52 -1.94 -11.06
CA ILE A 255 -1.08 -2.20 -11.28
C ILE A 255 -0.74 -3.67 -11.05
N GLY A 256 -1.64 -4.43 -10.48
CA GLY A 256 -1.56 -5.87 -10.24
C GLY A 256 -2.91 -6.42 -9.82
N LYS A 257 -2.96 -7.70 -9.47
CA LYS A 257 -4.19 -8.36 -9.03
C LYS A 257 -4.68 -7.84 -7.67
N GLY A 258 -3.80 -7.83 -6.68
CA GLY A 258 -4.08 -7.42 -5.31
C GLY A 258 -2.89 -7.71 -4.41
N ILE A 259 -2.98 -7.35 -3.15
CA ILE A 259 -1.92 -7.61 -2.17
C ILE A 259 -2.02 -9.05 -1.69
N GLY A 260 -0.93 -9.80 -1.81
CA GLY A 260 -0.79 -11.14 -1.25
C GLY A 260 -0.89 -11.11 0.28
N GLY A 261 -1.54 -12.13 0.85
CA GLY A 261 -1.48 -12.38 2.29
C GLY A 261 -0.13 -12.95 2.71
N GLY A 262 0.03 -13.20 4.01
CA GLY A 262 1.24 -13.81 4.58
C GLY A 262 2.07 -12.84 5.42
N ASP A 263 3.29 -13.27 5.77
CA ASP A 263 4.16 -12.52 6.66
C ASP A 263 4.96 -11.47 5.86
N ILE A 264 4.78 -10.19 6.16
CA ILE A 264 5.63 -9.09 5.64
C ILE A 264 6.91 -9.07 6.48
N THR A 265 8.07 -9.15 5.82
CA THR A 265 9.37 -9.26 6.46
C THR A 265 10.32 -8.15 6.01
N LEU A 266 11.42 -7.95 6.71
CA LEU A 266 12.44 -6.98 6.32
C LEU A 266 13.82 -7.42 6.82
N ILE A 267 14.80 -7.45 5.94
CA ILE A 267 16.21 -7.50 6.27
C ILE A 267 16.83 -6.17 5.84
N PRO A 268 17.51 -5.41 6.72
CA PRO A 268 18.10 -4.13 6.38
C PRO A 268 19.07 -4.22 5.21
N PRO A 269 19.10 -3.20 4.32
CA PRO A 269 20.11 -3.12 3.27
C PRO A 269 21.54 -3.13 3.83
N THR A 270 22.45 -3.70 3.06
CA THR A 270 23.89 -3.69 3.36
C THR A 270 24.65 -2.67 2.52
N ILE A 271 24.03 -2.20 1.43
CA ILE A 271 24.61 -1.26 0.48
C ILE A 271 23.55 -0.22 0.09
N ASP A 272 23.91 1.06 0.24
CA ASP A 272 23.10 2.18 -0.23
C ASP A 272 23.61 2.67 -1.58
N ILE A 273 22.70 2.90 -2.53
CA ILE A 273 22.95 3.63 -3.77
C ILE A 273 22.58 5.09 -3.53
N ARG A 274 23.49 6.02 -3.90
CA ARG A 274 23.40 7.43 -3.53
C ARG A 274 23.25 8.41 -4.69
N LYS A 275 23.61 7.99 -5.89
CA LYS A 275 23.61 8.90 -7.05
C LYS A 275 23.30 8.18 -8.35
N THR A 276 22.69 8.90 -9.28
CA THR A 276 22.52 8.48 -10.67
C THR A 276 23.90 8.24 -11.32
N GLY A 277 24.00 7.17 -12.11
CA GLY A 277 25.24 6.73 -12.80
C GLY A 277 26.16 5.91 -11.92
N GLU A 278 25.81 5.63 -10.67
CA GLU A 278 26.57 4.68 -9.85
C GLU A 278 26.50 3.29 -10.49
N GLN A 279 27.64 2.62 -10.61
CA GLN A 279 27.72 1.26 -11.14
C GLN A 279 28.26 0.30 -10.08
N ARG A 280 27.73 -0.91 -10.09
CA ARG A 280 28.15 -2.01 -9.22
C ARG A 280 28.26 -3.29 -10.02
N GLU A 281 29.31 -4.05 -9.76
CA GLU A 281 29.39 -5.44 -10.19
C GLU A 281 28.80 -6.32 -9.09
N VAL A 282 27.76 -7.09 -9.43
CA VAL A 282 27.03 -7.98 -8.53
C VAL A 282 27.01 -9.37 -9.14
N ASP A 283 27.69 -10.32 -8.52
CA ASP A 283 27.83 -11.71 -9.01
C ASP A 283 28.16 -11.79 -10.52
N GLY A 284 29.15 -10.96 -10.96
CA GLY A 284 29.61 -10.90 -12.35
C GLY A 284 28.67 -10.15 -13.32
N VAL A 285 27.64 -9.47 -12.82
CA VAL A 285 26.74 -8.62 -13.62
C VAL A 285 26.95 -7.16 -13.26
N THR A 286 27.30 -6.33 -14.25
CA THR A 286 27.35 -4.88 -14.08
C THR A 286 25.94 -4.32 -14.05
N LEU A 287 25.61 -3.58 -12.99
CA LEU A 287 24.35 -2.85 -12.82
C LEU A 287 24.66 -1.35 -12.74
N GLU A 288 23.89 -0.54 -13.43
CA GLU A 288 23.92 0.93 -13.38
C GLU A 288 22.61 1.43 -12.77
N PHE A 289 22.69 2.41 -11.86
CA PHE A 289 21.55 2.88 -11.09
C PHE A 289 21.18 4.32 -11.45
N GLN A 290 19.89 4.61 -11.47
CA GLN A 290 19.34 5.97 -11.51
C GLN A 290 18.56 6.22 -10.23
N MET A 291 18.96 7.23 -9.46
CA MET A 291 18.19 7.69 -8.30
C MET A 291 17.03 8.55 -8.75
N VAL A 292 15.85 8.26 -8.22
CA VAL A 292 14.60 8.95 -8.58
C VAL A 292 13.75 9.29 -7.33
N PRO A 293 14.36 9.94 -6.32
CA PRO A 293 13.68 10.22 -5.05
C PRO A 293 12.47 11.13 -5.24
N HIS A 294 11.47 11.01 -4.36
CA HIS A 294 10.23 11.80 -4.33
C HIS A 294 9.33 11.60 -5.56
N THR A 295 9.54 10.53 -6.32
CA THR A 295 8.67 10.09 -7.41
C THR A 295 7.57 9.19 -6.86
N GLU A 296 7.57 7.88 -7.16
CA GLU A 296 6.59 6.95 -6.62
C GLU A 296 6.78 6.75 -5.11
N ALA A 297 8.04 6.67 -4.67
CA ALA A 297 8.42 6.66 -3.27
C ALA A 297 9.46 7.74 -2.95
N PRO A 298 9.55 8.17 -1.67
CA PRO A 298 10.59 9.13 -1.25
C PRO A 298 12.00 8.60 -1.47
N ALA A 299 12.23 7.30 -1.29
CA ALA A 299 13.47 6.60 -1.58
C ALA A 299 13.22 5.57 -2.69
N GLU A 300 13.66 5.88 -3.91
CA GLU A 300 13.44 5.04 -5.10
C GLU A 300 14.62 5.12 -6.07
N MET A 301 14.89 4.00 -6.77
CA MET A 301 15.92 3.89 -7.80
C MET A 301 15.52 2.92 -8.90
N ASN A 302 15.94 3.23 -10.12
CA ASN A 302 15.87 2.35 -11.28
C ASN A 302 17.19 1.57 -11.44
N VAL A 303 17.13 0.44 -12.15
CA VAL A 303 18.30 -0.40 -12.45
C VAL A 303 18.41 -0.59 -13.97
N TYR A 304 19.59 -0.33 -14.52
CA TYR A 304 19.92 -0.65 -15.90
C TYR A 304 20.94 -1.78 -15.96
N VAL A 305 20.70 -2.77 -16.82
CA VAL A 305 21.58 -3.91 -17.06
C VAL A 305 22.22 -3.75 -18.44
N PRO A 306 23.44 -3.18 -18.54
CA PRO A 306 24.06 -2.84 -19.83
C PRO A 306 24.23 -4.04 -20.77
N ALA A 307 24.69 -5.17 -20.24
CA ALA A 307 24.93 -6.38 -21.03
C ALA A 307 23.67 -6.96 -21.67
N ALA A 308 22.50 -6.78 -21.02
CA ALA A 308 21.19 -7.22 -21.50
C ALA A 308 20.39 -6.09 -22.17
N ARG A 309 20.93 -4.87 -22.25
CA ARG A 309 20.25 -3.68 -22.75
C ARG A 309 18.83 -3.52 -22.18
N THR A 310 18.68 -3.81 -20.87
CA THR A 310 17.40 -3.85 -20.18
C THR A 310 17.33 -2.76 -19.12
N PHE A 311 16.28 -1.94 -19.16
CA PHE A 311 15.99 -0.94 -18.15
C PHE A 311 14.84 -1.43 -17.25
N LEU A 312 15.09 -1.49 -15.96
CA LEU A 312 14.15 -1.88 -14.92
C LEU A 312 13.73 -0.61 -14.19
N SER A 313 12.52 -0.12 -14.50
CA SER A 313 12.05 1.24 -14.18
C SER A 313 11.41 1.36 -12.79
N ALA A 314 11.72 0.45 -11.88
CA ALA A 314 11.05 0.40 -10.58
C ALA A 314 9.52 0.62 -10.74
N GLU A 315 8.97 1.68 -10.17
CA GLU A 315 7.56 2.00 -10.32
C GLU A 315 7.30 3.37 -11.00
N ILE A 316 8.37 4.08 -11.43
CA ILE A 316 8.20 5.39 -12.07
C ILE A 316 7.53 5.34 -13.45
N ALA A 317 7.59 4.20 -14.13
CA ALA A 317 6.90 3.97 -15.41
C ALA A 317 6.18 2.62 -15.37
N THR A 318 4.86 2.64 -15.34
CA THR A 318 4.00 1.45 -15.26
C THR A 318 2.98 1.42 -16.42
N CYS A 319 2.13 0.41 -16.47
CA CYS A 319 1.07 0.30 -17.49
C CYS A 319 -0.14 1.23 -17.23
N SER A 320 -0.05 2.16 -16.31
CA SER A 320 -1.13 3.04 -15.87
C SER A 320 -0.58 4.42 -15.49
N LEU A 321 -1.39 5.45 -15.58
CA LEU A 321 -1.14 6.68 -14.82
C LEU A 321 -1.14 6.32 -13.34
N HIS A 322 -0.01 6.52 -12.68
CA HIS A 322 0.12 6.26 -11.25
C HIS A 322 -0.49 7.40 -10.42
N ASN A 323 -0.83 7.14 -9.17
CA ASN A 323 -1.31 8.18 -8.27
C ASN A 323 -0.15 9.07 -7.74
N ILE A 324 -0.40 10.39 -7.66
CA ILE A 324 0.51 11.38 -7.05
C ILE A 324 0.33 11.40 -5.53
N LEU A 325 -0.85 11.08 -5.05
CA LEU A 325 -1.14 10.78 -3.65
C LEU A 325 -2.08 9.57 -3.60
N THR A 326 -1.60 8.51 -3.00
CA THR A 326 -2.41 7.30 -2.88
C THR A 326 -3.55 7.52 -1.87
N PRO A 327 -4.81 7.16 -2.20
CA PRO A 327 -5.94 7.40 -1.30
C PRO A 327 -5.84 6.72 0.07
N ARG A 328 -5.06 5.64 0.23
CA ARG A 328 -4.76 5.04 1.55
C ARG A 328 -4.01 5.99 2.47
N GLY A 329 -3.24 6.90 1.91
CA GLY A 329 -2.34 7.81 2.60
C GLY A 329 -0.88 7.49 2.29
N ALA A 330 -0.11 8.53 2.04
CA ALA A 330 1.34 8.53 1.83
C ALA A 330 1.83 9.98 1.91
N LYS A 331 3.13 10.21 1.81
CA LYS A 331 3.67 11.53 1.48
C LYS A 331 3.21 11.92 0.08
N VAL A 332 2.85 13.19 -0.14
CA VAL A 332 2.49 13.67 -1.48
C VAL A 332 3.73 13.63 -2.37
N ARG A 333 3.62 13.02 -3.53
CA ARG A 333 4.68 12.83 -4.52
C ARG A 333 4.86 14.09 -5.35
N ASP A 334 6.07 14.34 -5.81
CA ASP A 334 6.39 15.49 -6.67
C ASP A 334 6.23 15.12 -8.15
N SER A 335 5.11 15.51 -8.76
CA SER A 335 4.81 15.25 -10.18
C SER A 335 5.78 15.95 -11.14
N LEU A 336 6.35 17.08 -10.74
CA LEU A 336 7.35 17.80 -11.54
C LEU A 336 8.68 17.03 -11.55
N SER A 337 9.16 16.64 -10.37
CA SER A 337 10.35 15.80 -10.23
C SER A 337 10.18 14.47 -10.95
N TRP A 338 9.01 13.84 -10.83
CA TRP A 338 8.69 12.59 -11.53
C TRP A 338 8.88 12.73 -13.05
N SER A 339 8.28 13.76 -13.65
CA SER A 339 8.45 14.03 -15.09
C SER A 339 9.92 14.31 -15.48
N SER A 340 10.67 14.97 -14.59
CA SER A 340 12.08 15.29 -14.81
C SER A 340 12.97 14.03 -14.76
N PHE A 341 12.73 13.12 -13.82
CA PHE A 341 13.47 11.84 -13.75
C PHE A 341 13.10 10.90 -14.91
N LEU A 342 11.85 10.89 -15.35
CA LEU A 342 11.48 10.20 -16.59
C LEU A 342 12.19 10.77 -17.81
N ASN A 343 12.36 12.10 -17.89
CA ASN A 343 13.14 12.73 -18.96
C ASN A 343 14.63 12.37 -18.87
N GLU A 344 15.19 12.30 -17.67
CA GLU A 344 16.54 11.80 -17.45
C GLU A 344 16.67 10.34 -17.92
N ALA A 345 15.71 9.48 -17.59
CA ALA A 345 15.65 8.09 -18.05
C ALA A 345 15.59 7.97 -19.58
N VAL A 346 14.78 8.82 -20.26
CA VAL A 346 14.73 8.90 -21.72
C VAL A 346 16.13 9.20 -22.29
N ASN A 347 16.83 10.16 -21.70
CA ASN A 347 18.16 10.59 -22.18
C ASN A 347 19.26 9.56 -21.90
N LEU A 348 19.26 8.96 -20.73
CA LEU A 348 20.30 8.01 -20.31
C LEU A 348 20.08 6.62 -20.91
N TYR A 349 18.86 6.13 -20.96
CA TYR A 349 18.53 4.73 -21.22
C TYR A 349 17.66 4.50 -22.44
N GLY A 350 16.86 5.48 -22.89
CA GLY A 350 15.89 5.32 -23.97
C GLY A 350 16.49 4.90 -25.32
N GLY A 351 17.73 5.30 -25.62
CA GLY A 351 18.47 4.86 -26.82
C GLY A 351 19.36 3.63 -26.60
N ARG A 352 19.55 3.20 -25.37
CA ARG A 352 20.45 2.10 -24.97
C ARG A 352 19.70 0.81 -24.63
N SER A 353 18.37 0.87 -24.49
CA SER A 353 17.53 -0.25 -24.03
C SER A 353 16.73 -0.88 -25.15
N ASP A 354 16.70 -2.19 -25.17
CA ASP A 354 15.84 -3.01 -26.05
C ASP A 354 14.62 -3.54 -25.30
N VAL A 355 14.67 -3.57 -23.94
CA VAL A 355 13.60 -4.01 -23.07
C VAL A 355 13.44 -3.02 -21.92
N ILE A 356 12.21 -2.73 -21.55
CA ILE A 356 11.86 -2.07 -20.29
C ILE A 356 10.85 -2.93 -19.53
N ALA A 357 11.09 -3.10 -18.23
CA ALA A 357 10.17 -3.77 -17.34
C ALA A 357 10.04 -2.97 -16.03
N SER A 358 8.85 -2.95 -15.50
CA SER A 358 8.53 -2.30 -14.22
C SER A 358 8.32 -3.35 -13.14
N SER A 359 8.35 -2.93 -11.89
CA SER A 359 7.95 -3.74 -10.73
C SER A 359 6.47 -4.14 -10.75
N HIS A 360 5.70 -3.60 -11.67
CA HIS A 360 4.30 -3.93 -11.91
C HIS A 360 4.03 -4.14 -13.40
N CYS A 361 2.90 -4.79 -13.72
CA CYS A 361 2.43 -4.94 -15.09
C CYS A 361 3.31 -5.86 -15.98
N TRP A 362 3.26 -5.62 -17.28
CA TRP A 362 4.00 -6.37 -18.30
C TRP A 362 5.08 -5.49 -18.96
N PRO A 363 6.16 -6.09 -19.48
CA PRO A 363 7.26 -5.36 -20.09
C PRO A 363 6.89 -4.80 -21.46
N ARG A 364 7.82 -3.99 -22.02
CA ARG A 364 7.80 -3.58 -23.42
C ARG A 364 9.10 -3.95 -24.09
N PHE A 365 9.02 -4.32 -25.37
CA PHE A 365 10.14 -4.81 -26.15
C PHE A 365 10.33 -3.96 -27.41
N GLY A 366 11.58 -3.61 -27.69
CA GLY A 366 12.00 -2.79 -28.81
C GLY A 366 12.39 -1.36 -28.41
N PRO A 367 13.49 -0.80 -28.98
CA PRO A 367 14.01 0.51 -28.57
C PRO A 367 12.99 1.65 -28.74
N SER A 368 12.17 1.61 -29.78
CA SER A 368 11.12 2.61 -30.02
C SER A 368 10.01 2.54 -28.96
N GLU A 369 9.62 1.34 -28.54
CA GLU A 369 8.63 1.10 -27.49
C GLU A 369 9.15 1.59 -26.13
N VAL A 370 10.40 1.25 -25.78
CA VAL A 370 11.04 1.71 -24.54
C VAL A 370 11.04 3.24 -24.47
N LYS A 371 11.55 3.88 -25.51
CA LYS A 371 11.63 5.35 -25.58
C LYS A 371 10.25 6.00 -25.60
N GLY A 372 9.32 5.43 -26.37
CA GLY A 372 7.95 5.92 -26.48
C GLY A 372 7.19 5.85 -25.15
N TRP A 373 7.35 4.75 -24.42
CA TRP A 373 6.70 4.56 -23.12
C TRP A 373 7.22 5.56 -22.07
N LEU A 374 8.56 5.67 -21.92
CA LEU A 374 9.17 6.63 -21.00
C LEU A 374 8.77 8.07 -21.34
N ALA A 375 8.82 8.46 -22.63
CA ALA A 375 8.46 9.80 -23.09
C ALA A 375 6.97 10.09 -22.89
N GLY A 376 6.09 9.12 -23.20
CA GLY A 376 4.64 9.29 -23.04
C GLY A 376 4.23 9.46 -21.57
N GLN A 377 4.85 8.70 -20.65
CA GLN A 377 4.61 8.87 -19.22
C GLN A 377 5.18 10.19 -18.69
N ARG A 378 6.40 10.57 -19.10
CA ARG A 378 6.97 11.89 -18.81
C ARG A 378 6.01 13.02 -19.18
N ASP A 379 5.49 12.98 -20.37
CA ASP A 379 4.59 14.02 -20.90
C ASP A 379 3.27 14.06 -20.14
N ASN A 380 2.76 12.91 -19.74
CA ASN A 380 1.55 12.80 -18.92
C ASN A 380 1.71 13.43 -17.54
N TYR A 381 2.77 13.08 -16.78
CA TYR A 381 3.02 13.71 -15.49
C TYR A 381 3.33 15.20 -15.59
N ARG A 382 4.04 15.63 -16.64
CA ARG A 382 4.32 17.03 -16.89
C ARG A 382 3.07 17.82 -17.22
N TYR A 383 2.23 17.29 -18.11
CA TYR A 383 0.95 17.92 -18.45
C TYR A 383 0.05 18.06 -17.22
N LEU A 384 -0.09 16.98 -16.46
CA LEU A 384 -0.89 16.95 -15.23
C LEU A 384 -0.42 18.01 -14.23
N HIS A 385 0.90 18.10 -13.99
CA HIS A 385 1.49 19.12 -13.14
C HIS A 385 1.22 20.53 -13.65
N ASP A 386 1.69 20.83 -14.88
CA ASP A 386 1.68 22.19 -15.40
C ASP A 386 0.27 22.74 -15.57
N GLN A 387 -0.69 21.91 -15.99
CA GLN A 387 -2.08 22.36 -16.13
C GLN A 387 -2.77 22.53 -14.76
N THR A 388 -2.47 21.69 -13.78
CA THR A 388 -2.98 21.88 -12.41
C THR A 388 -2.48 23.22 -11.86
N VAL A 389 -1.17 23.47 -11.91
CA VAL A 389 -0.57 24.72 -11.42
C VAL A 389 -1.12 25.94 -12.18
N ARG A 390 -1.27 25.84 -13.51
CA ARG A 390 -1.87 26.91 -14.32
C ARG A 390 -3.31 27.25 -13.87
N MET A 391 -4.12 26.24 -13.56
CA MET A 391 -5.49 26.42 -13.08
C MET A 391 -5.52 26.98 -11.65
N MET A 392 -4.64 26.50 -10.76
CA MET A 392 -4.45 27.05 -9.41
C MET A 392 -4.14 28.55 -9.45
N ASN A 393 -3.21 28.96 -10.34
CA ASN A 393 -2.82 30.36 -10.51
C ASN A 393 -3.93 31.24 -11.14
N LYS A 394 -5.01 30.61 -11.64
CA LYS A 394 -6.24 31.30 -12.05
C LYS A 394 -7.30 31.35 -10.94
N GLY A 395 -6.99 30.89 -9.75
CA GLY A 395 -7.87 30.89 -8.60
C GLY A 395 -8.86 29.73 -8.51
N MET A 396 -8.71 28.70 -9.35
CA MET A 396 -9.57 27.51 -9.27
C MET A 396 -9.24 26.67 -8.03
N THR A 397 -10.27 26.19 -7.37
CA THR A 397 -10.17 25.24 -6.25
C THR A 397 -9.80 23.85 -6.74
N GLN A 398 -9.34 23.00 -5.82
CA GLN A 398 -9.00 21.60 -6.14
C GLN A 398 -10.18 20.81 -6.76
N ALA A 399 -11.41 21.10 -6.35
CA ALA A 399 -12.60 20.44 -6.89
C ALA A 399 -12.89 20.88 -8.34
N GLU A 400 -12.80 22.19 -8.63
CA GLU A 400 -12.99 22.75 -9.97
C GLU A 400 -11.93 22.27 -10.95
N ILE A 401 -10.65 22.21 -10.50
CA ILE A 401 -9.55 21.68 -11.33
C ILE A 401 -9.80 20.20 -11.66
N ALA A 402 -10.22 19.40 -10.69
CA ALA A 402 -10.48 17.97 -10.87
C ALA A 402 -11.59 17.69 -11.91
N GLU A 403 -12.55 18.59 -12.08
CA GLU A 403 -13.61 18.49 -13.11
C GLU A 403 -13.15 19.02 -14.47
N ALA A 404 -12.38 20.10 -14.46
CA ALA A 404 -11.96 20.80 -15.69
C ALA A 404 -10.79 20.12 -16.43
N LEU A 405 -9.88 19.48 -15.66
CA LEU A 405 -8.66 18.91 -16.22
C LEU A 405 -8.92 17.60 -16.95
N LYS A 406 -8.65 17.57 -18.26
CA LYS A 406 -8.76 16.40 -19.13
C LYS A 406 -7.45 16.18 -19.88
N ALA A 407 -7.10 14.90 -20.10
CA ALA A 407 -5.97 14.55 -20.95
C ALA A 407 -6.26 14.95 -22.40
N PRO A 408 -5.30 15.60 -23.11
CA PRO A 408 -5.43 15.75 -24.55
C PRO A 408 -5.30 14.38 -25.24
N PRO A 409 -5.89 14.17 -26.44
CA PRO A 409 -5.86 12.89 -27.14
C PRO A 409 -4.46 12.28 -27.29
N ALA A 410 -3.46 13.10 -27.60
CA ALA A 410 -2.07 12.65 -27.76
C ALA A 410 -1.49 11.95 -26.49
N ILE A 411 -2.04 12.26 -25.31
CA ILE A 411 -1.68 11.62 -24.03
C ILE A 411 -2.74 10.58 -23.65
N GLY A 412 -4.01 10.97 -23.69
CA GLY A 412 -5.13 10.17 -23.18
C GLY A 412 -5.47 8.94 -24.02
N ASP A 413 -5.07 8.90 -25.31
CA ASP A 413 -5.30 7.75 -26.18
C ASP A 413 -4.19 6.68 -26.07
N GLN A 414 -3.19 6.90 -25.23
CA GLN A 414 -2.17 5.89 -24.90
C GLN A 414 -2.67 5.03 -23.75
N TRP A 415 -2.78 3.71 -23.94
CA TRP A 415 -3.31 2.78 -22.94
C TRP A 415 -2.58 2.87 -21.59
N PHE A 416 -1.26 3.01 -21.60
CA PHE A 416 -0.45 3.13 -20.40
C PHE A 416 -0.58 4.48 -19.65
N ASN A 417 -1.30 5.43 -20.22
CA ASN A 417 -1.63 6.72 -19.59
C ASN A 417 -3.06 6.77 -19.03
N LYS A 418 -3.84 5.68 -19.16
CA LYS A 418 -5.19 5.58 -18.56
C LYS A 418 -5.14 5.53 -17.03
N GLY A 419 -6.21 5.96 -16.41
CA GLY A 419 -6.29 6.17 -14.97
C GLY A 419 -6.67 4.93 -14.16
N TYR A 420 -6.02 3.78 -14.36
CA TYR A 420 -6.40 2.55 -13.67
C TYR A 420 -5.99 2.54 -12.19
N TYR A 421 -4.89 3.21 -11.84
CA TYR A 421 -4.39 3.34 -10.47
C TYR A 421 -4.40 4.80 -9.99
N GLY A 422 -3.96 5.74 -10.81
CA GLY A 422 -4.19 7.16 -10.64
C GLY A 422 -5.47 7.62 -11.37
N THR A 423 -5.87 8.86 -11.19
CA THR A 423 -6.84 9.56 -12.04
C THR A 423 -6.46 11.02 -12.17
N TYR A 424 -6.84 11.69 -13.25
CA TYR A 424 -6.66 13.13 -13.35
C TYR A 424 -7.34 13.88 -12.21
N SER A 425 -8.50 13.39 -11.76
CA SER A 425 -9.27 13.99 -10.67
C SER A 425 -8.54 13.98 -9.33
N HIS A 426 -8.10 12.82 -8.83
CA HIS A 426 -7.44 12.83 -7.52
C HIS A 426 -5.97 13.24 -7.58
N ASN A 427 -5.30 13.04 -8.72
CA ASN A 427 -3.92 13.48 -8.91
C ASN A 427 -3.80 15.02 -8.97
N SER A 428 -4.75 15.71 -9.62
CA SER A 428 -4.76 17.19 -9.59
C SER A 428 -5.01 17.73 -8.17
N LYS A 429 -5.87 17.07 -7.38
CA LYS A 429 -6.04 17.39 -5.96
C LYS A 429 -4.75 17.15 -5.17
N ALA A 430 -4.01 16.11 -5.49
CA ALA A 430 -2.72 15.82 -4.86
C ALA A 430 -1.66 16.90 -5.18
N ILE A 431 -1.57 17.34 -6.42
CA ILE A 431 -0.68 18.44 -6.82
C ILE A 431 -1.11 19.76 -6.16
N TYR A 432 -2.42 20.03 -6.09
CA TYR A 432 -2.95 21.16 -5.33
C TYR A 432 -2.48 21.11 -3.87
N GLN A 433 -2.65 19.96 -3.21
CA GLN A 433 -2.21 19.76 -1.83
C GLN A 433 -0.69 19.91 -1.66
N TYR A 434 0.11 19.48 -2.63
CA TYR A 434 1.57 19.63 -2.59
C TYR A 434 2.01 21.10 -2.46
N TYR A 435 1.35 22.00 -3.19
CA TYR A 435 1.69 23.43 -3.20
C TYR A 435 0.92 24.26 -2.17
N LEU A 436 -0.37 24.02 -1.99
CA LEU A 436 -1.28 24.86 -1.22
C LEU A 436 -1.81 24.20 0.07
N GLY A 437 -1.52 22.91 0.28
CA GLY A 437 -2.03 22.17 1.42
C GLY A 437 -3.51 21.78 1.30
N TRP A 438 -4.12 21.45 2.43
CA TRP A 438 -5.50 20.95 2.51
C TRP A 438 -6.57 22.05 2.36
N TYR A 439 -6.21 23.29 2.61
CA TYR A 439 -7.15 24.41 2.68
C TYR A 439 -7.36 25.07 1.31
N ASP A 440 -8.63 25.21 0.92
CA ASP A 440 -9.05 25.74 -0.37
C ASP A 440 -9.18 27.29 -0.42
N ALA A 441 -8.72 27.98 0.60
CA ALA A 441 -8.83 29.42 0.82
C ALA A 441 -10.26 29.96 1.04
N VAL A 442 -11.28 29.12 1.06
CA VAL A 442 -12.66 29.53 1.36
C VAL A 442 -12.85 29.63 2.88
N PRO A 443 -13.10 30.81 3.47
CA PRO A 443 -13.14 30.96 4.93
C PRO A 443 -14.12 30.02 5.65
N ALA A 444 -15.25 29.66 5.01
CA ALA A 444 -16.24 28.74 5.56
C ALA A 444 -15.68 27.30 5.77
N ASN A 445 -14.64 26.92 5.01
CA ASN A 445 -14.01 25.60 5.10
C ASN A 445 -12.82 25.56 6.05
N LEU A 446 -12.42 26.71 6.64
CA LEU A 446 -11.28 26.78 7.56
C LEU A 446 -11.59 26.09 8.90
N ASN A 447 -12.80 26.26 9.43
CA ASN A 447 -13.22 25.70 10.70
C ASN A 447 -14.64 25.08 10.61
N PRO A 448 -14.83 24.00 9.86
CA PRO A 448 -16.12 23.32 9.75
C PRO A 448 -16.45 22.59 11.04
N HIS A 449 -17.75 22.35 11.28
CA HIS A 449 -18.16 21.43 12.35
C HIS A 449 -17.62 20.02 12.11
N PRO A 450 -17.37 19.22 13.19
CA PRO A 450 -17.12 17.79 13.05
C PRO A 450 -18.21 17.09 12.22
N PRO A 451 -17.87 15.97 11.54
CA PRO A 451 -18.77 15.32 10.57
C PRO A 451 -20.19 15.05 11.09
N GLU A 452 -20.33 14.47 12.27
CA GLU A 452 -21.63 14.13 12.88
C GLU A 452 -22.49 15.37 13.17
N VAL A 453 -21.87 16.42 13.76
CA VAL A 453 -22.56 17.68 14.08
C VAL A 453 -23.00 18.39 12.80
N ARG A 454 -22.13 18.42 11.79
CA ARG A 454 -22.44 18.99 10.47
C ARG A 454 -23.58 18.25 9.81
N ALA A 455 -23.52 16.91 9.81
CA ALA A 455 -24.54 16.04 9.22
C ALA A 455 -25.90 16.25 9.86
N ALA A 456 -25.99 16.26 11.18
CA ALA A 456 -27.25 16.49 11.91
C ALA A 456 -27.88 17.84 11.54
N LYS A 457 -27.07 18.92 11.48
CA LYS A 457 -27.54 20.26 11.06
C LYS A 457 -28.00 20.28 9.59
N MET A 458 -27.27 19.62 8.68
CA MET A 458 -27.62 19.56 7.26
C MET A 458 -28.91 18.80 7.05
N VAL A 459 -29.09 17.63 7.67
CA VAL A 459 -30.33 16.83 7.58
C VAL A 459 -31.54 17.63 8.11
N ALA A 460 -31.38 18.32 9.24
CA ALA A 460 -32.44 19.18 9.79
C ALA A 460 -32.80 20.33 8.83
N ALA A 461 -31.80 21.03 8.28
CA ALA A 461 -32.00 22.13 7.33
C ALA A 461 -32.68 21.68 6.03
N LEU A 462 -32.42 20.46 5.57
CA LEU A 462 -33.07 19.85 4.40
C LEU A 462 -34.48 19.34 4.69
N GLY A 463 -34.98 19.47 5.92
CA GLY A 463 -36.33 19.09 6.34
C GLY A 463 -36.47 17.66 6.84
N GLY A 464 -35.36 17.07 7.32
CA GLY A 464 -35.28 15.78 7.98
C GLY A 464 -35.05 14.59 7.06
N ALA A 465 -34.81 13.43 7.67
CA ALA A 465 -34.45 12.19 6.99
C ALA A 465 -35.36 11.81 5.83
N LYS A 466 -36.68 11.94 6.00
CA LYS A 466 -37.68 11.58 4.97
C LYS A 466 -37.50 12.39 3.68
N LYS A 467 -37.17 13.69 3.78
CA LYS A 467 -36.96 14.53 2.61
C LYS A 467 -35.61 14.23 1.96
N VAL A 468 -34.55 14.01 2.76
CA VAL A 468 -33.24 13.61 2.26
C VAL A 468 -33.33 12.30 1.48
N LEU A 469 -33.99 11.28 2.00
CA LEU A 469 -34.26 10.02 1.31
C LEU A 469 -35.02 10.21 -0.01
N ALA A 470 -36.01 11.07 -0.04
CA ALA A 470 -36.78 11.34 -1.26
C ALA A 470 -35.92 11.99 -2.35
N GLU A 471 -35.11 13.00 -2.00
CA GLU A 471 -34.21 13.66 -2.95
C GLU A 471 -33.09 12.72 -3.40
N ALA A 472 -32.53 11.91 -2.49
CA ALA A 472 -31.51 10.92 -2.85
C ALA A 472 -32.04 9.88 -3.85
N LYS A 473 -33.28 9.37 -3.63
CA LYS A 473 -33.93 8.44 -4.58
C LYS A 473 -34.16 9.08 -5.94
N LYS A 474 -34.53 10.37 -5.97
CA LYS A 474 -34.70 11.12 -7.21
C LYS A 474 -33.38 11.27 -7.95
N ALA A 475 -32.28 11.60 -7.24
CA ALA A 475 -30.93 11.67 -7.80
C ALA A 475 -30.47 10.31 -8.35
N MET A 476 -30.66 9.22 -7.60
CA MET A 476 -30.37 7.85 -8.07
C MET A 476 -31.11 7.49 -9.35
N LYS A 477 -32.42 7.81 -9.42
CA LYS A 477 -33.23 7.57 -10.63
C LYS A 477 -32.71 8.36 -11.84
N ALA A 478 -32.15 9.56 -11.60
CA ALA A 478 -31.55 10.38 -12.64
C ALA A 478 -30.11 9.95 -13.02
N GLY A 479 -29.54 8.96 -12.31
CA GLY A 479 -28.15 8.54 -12.50
C GLY A 479 -27.12 9.45 -11.83
N ASP A 480 -27.56 10.45 -11.03
CA ASP A 480 -26.67 11.34 -10.28
C ASP A 480 -26.28 10.71 -8.92
N TYR A 481 -25.42 9.70 -9.01
CA TYR A 481 -24.94 8.96 -7.83
C TYR A 481 -24.02 9.78 -6.95
N ARG A 482 -23.36 10.80 -7.49
CA ARG A 482 -22.50 11.71 -6.69
C ARG A 482 -23.37 12.51 -5.72
N TRP A 483 -24.41 13.16 -6.23
CA TRP A 483 -25.35 13.92 -5.40
C TRP A 483 -26.13 13.02 -4.43
N SER A 484 -26.57 11.85 -4.88
CA SER A 484 -27.20 10.86 -4.00
C SER A 484 -26.28 10.48 -2.85
N SER A 485 -25.01 10.21 -3.12
CA SER A 485 -24.02 9.86 -2.07
C SER A 485 -23.79 11.02 -1.11
N ASP A 486 -23.70 12.25 -1.58
CA ASP A 486 -23.52 13.43 -0.73
C ASP A 486 -24.68 13.57 0.27
N LEU A 487 -25.90 13.46 -0.20
CA LEU A 487 -27.11 13.52 0.63
C LEU A 487 -27.17 12.37 1.65
N LEU A 488 -26.94 11.14 1.19
CA LEU A 488 -27.06 9.94 2.01
C LEU A 488 -25.91 9.81 3.01
N ASN A 489 -24.71 10.29 2.68
CA ASN A 489 -23.62 10.37 3.62
C ASN A 489 -23.96 11.29 4.82
N GLN A 490 -24.59 12.46 4.56
CA GLN A 490 -25.08 13.30 5.64
C GLN A 490 -26.13 12.57 6.49
N LEU A 491 -27.03 11.82 5.86
CA LEU A 491 -28.06 11.08 6.60
C LEU A 491 -27.46 9.97 7.47
N VAL A 492 -26.53 9.18 6.94
CA VAL A 492 -25.89 8.07 7.68
C VAL A 492 -25.07 8.60 8.86
N PHE A 493 -24.35 9.73 8.69
CA PHE A 493 -23.60 10.34 9.78
C PHE A 493 -24.51 11.02 10.83
N ALA A 494 -25.70 11.52 10.44
CA ALA A 494 -26.69 12.06 11.38
C ALA A 494 -27.48 10.95 12.09
N GLU A 495 -27.82 9.89 11.39
CA GLU A 495 -28.68 8.80 11.84
C GLU A 495 -28.08 7.43 11.44
N PRO A 496 -27.01 6.95 12.11
CA PRO A 496 -26.30 5.73 11.68
C PRO A 496 -27.13 4.44 11.76
N LYS A 497 -28.27 4.48 12.49
CA LYS A 497 -29.23 3.38 12.57
C LYS A 497 -30.33 3.43 11.49
N ASN A 498 -30.29 4.41 10.59
CA ASN A 498 -31.25 4.54 9.50
C ASN A 498 -30.93 3.51 8.40
N LEU A 499 -31.55 2.33 8.48
CA LEU A 499 -31.28 1.20 7.59
C LEU A 499 -31.56 1.52 6.11
N GLU A 500 -32.58 2.31 5.83
CA GLU A 500 -32.92 2.72 4.46
C GLU A 500 -31.83 3.66 3.89
N GLY A 501 -31.38 4.63 4.69
CA GLY A 501 -30.28 5.52 4.31
C GLY A 501 -28.99 4.76 4.03
N ARG A 502 -28.63 3.79 4.88
CA ARG A 502 -27.47 2.91 4.71
C ARG A 502 -27.57 2.08 3.42
N ALA A 503 -28.71 1.46 3.18
CA ALA A 503 -28.93 0.62 2.00
C ALA A 503 -28.83 1.44 0.70
N LEU A 504 -29.46 2.61 0.65
CA LEU A 504 -29.41 3.50 -0.52
C LEU A 504 -28.01 4.08 -0.76
N LEU A 505 -27.25 4.40 0.30
CA LEU A 505 -25.86 4.86 0.19
C LEU A 505 -24.98 3.74 -0.39
N ALA A 506 -25.17 2.50 0.09
CA ALA A 506 -24.47 1.34 -0.46
C ALA A 506 -24.80 1.14 -1.95
N ASP A 507 -26.09 1.21 -2.33
CA ASP A 507 -26.53 1.09 -3.72
C ASP A 507 -25.91 2.21 -4.60
N SER A 508 -25.81 3.43 -4.08
CA SER A 508 -25.21 4.57 -4.78
C SER A 508 -23.70 4.41 -4.97
N TYR A 509 -22.99 3.91 -3.95
CA TYR A 509 -21.58 3.59 -4.04
C TYR A 509 -21.31 2.47 -5.04
N GLU A 510 -22.15 1.43 -5.11
CA GLU A 510 -22.00 0.39 -6.11
C GLU A 510 -22.05 0.92 -7.53
N GLN A 511 -23.00 1.78 -7.86
CA GLN A 511 -23.08 2.34 -9.21
C GLN A 511 -21.84 3.19 -9.56
N GLN A 512 -21.32 3.98 -8.62
CA GLN A 512 -20.07 4.73 -8.83
C GLN A 512 -18.86 3.79 -8.98
N GLY A 513 -18.79 2.71 -8.19
CA GLY A 513 -17.78 1.67 -8.30
C GLY A 513 -17.80 0.98 -9.66
N TYR A 514 -19.00 0.65 -10.18
CA TYR A 514 -19.15 0.02 -11.49
C TYR A 514 -18.68 0.92 -12.64
N GLN A 515 -18.96 2.23 -12.55
CA GLN A 515 -18.54 3.21 -13.56
C GLN A 515 -17.05 3.56 -13.52
N SER A 516 -16.35 3.25 -12.42
CA SER A 516 -14.97 3.67 -12.23
C SER A 516 -14.01 2.96 -13.19
N GLU A 517 -13.25 3.72 -14.00
CA GLU A 517 -12.08 3.25 -14.75
C GLU A 517 -10.93 2.89 -13.80
N SER A 518 -10.75 3.67 -12.72
CA SER A 518 -9.75 3.39 -11.70
C SER A 518 -10.15 2.21 -10.82
N ALA A 519 -9.31 1.18 -10.79
CA ALA A 519 -9.51 0.01 -9.94
C ALA A 519 -9.58 0.38 -8.45
N ILE A 520 -8.74 1.31 -7.99
CA ILE A 520 -8.75 1.73 -6.58
C ILE A 520 -9.98 2.55 -6.23
N TRP A 521 -10.51 3.37 -7.13
CA TRP A 521 -11.79 4.05 -6.90
C TRP A 521 -12.93 3.04 -6.82
N ARG A 522 -12.97 2.09 -7.77
CA ARG A 522 -13.92 0.97 -7.73
C ARG A 522 -13.87 0.26 -6.38
N ASN A 523 -12.68 -0.12 -5.93
CA ASN A 523 -12.49 -0.82 -4.67
C ASN A 523 -12.95 0.01 -3.47
N MET A 524 -12.68 1.31 -3.45
CA MET A 524 -13.13 2.20 -2.38
C MET A 524 -14.65 2.29 -2.29
N PHE A 525 -15.32 2.51 -3.40
CA PHE A 525 -16.78 2.57 -3.44
C PHE A 525 -17.41 1.23 -3.04
N LEU A 526 -16.93 0.13 -3.61
CA LEU A 526 -17.50 -1.20 -3.32
C LEU A 526 -17.20 -1.67 -1.89
N THR A 527 -16.03 -1.33 -1.32
CA THR A 527 -15.73 -1.62 0.09
C THR A 527 -16.63 -0.79 1.00
N GLY A 528 -16.84 0.49 0.68
CA GLY A 528 -17.78 1.34 1.40
C GLY A 528 -19.22 0.79 1.37
N ALA A 529 -19.69 0.34 0.21
CA ALA A 529 -20.98 -0.32 0.07
C ALA A 529 -21.09 -1.60 0.92
N ASN A 530 -20.05 -2.42 0.87
CA ASN A 530 -19.99 -3.66 1.65
C ASN A 530 -20.03 -3.38 3.16
N GLU A 531 -19.26 -2.41 3.67
CA GLU A 531 -19.26 -2.08 5.10
C GLU A 531 -20.58 -1.48 5.58
N LEU A 532 -21.27 -0.70 4.75
CA LEU A 532 -22.62 -0.22 5.06
C LEU A 532 -23.62 -1.37 5.24
N ARG A 533 -23.44 -2.50 4.55
CA ARG A 533 -24.34 -3.66 4.62
C ARG A 533 -23.98 -4.64 5.72
N VAL A 534 -22.72 -5.00 5.84
CA VAL A 534 -22.27 -6.10 6.71
C VAL A 534 -21.43 -5.65 7.90
N GLY A 535 -21.18 -4.33 8.02
CA GLY A 535 -20.33 -3.76 9.05
C GLY A 535 -18.85 -3.81 8.71
N MET A 536 -18.04 -3.13 9.54
CA MET A 536 -16.60 -3.02 9.39
C MET A 536 -15.91 -4.39 9.57
N LYS A 537 -14.91 -4.65 8.75
CA LYS A 537 -13.96 -5.76 8.92
C LYS A 537 -12.57 -5.22 9.24
N ALA A 538 -11.75 -6.02 9.92
CA ALA A 538 -10.37 -5.68 10.24
C ALA A 538 -9.58 -5.31 8.96
N GLY A 539 -8.70 -4.32 9.10
CA GLY A 539 -7.82 -3.89 8.03
C GLY A 539 -6.56 -4.75 7.90
N ILE A 540 -5.76 -4.45 6.88
CA ILE A 540 -4.42 -4.99 6.73
C ILE A 540 -3.55 -4.40 7.86
N ASN A 541 -2.72 -5.23 8.49
CA ASN A 541 -1.71 -4.74 9.41
C ASN A 541 -0.35 -4.63 8.69
N PRO A 542 0.10 -3.43 8.32
CA PRO A 542 1.40 -3.24 7.69
C PRO A 542 2.56 -3.33 8.68
N GLN A 543 2.28 -3.28 9.98
CA GLN A 543 3.27 -3.33 11.05
C GLN A 543 3.57 -4.77 11.47
N SER A 544 4.43 -5.47 10.74
CA SER A 544 4.93 -6.76 11.23
C SER A 544 5.98 -6.53 12.33
N ILE A 545 6.07 -7.45 13.28
CA ILE A 545 7.12 -7.44 14.32
C ILE A 545 8.52 -7.47 13.67
N ASP A 546 8.66 -8.17 12.57
CA ASP A 546 9.91 -8.25 11.83
C ASP A 546 10.32 -6.89 11.26
N MET A 547 9.41 -6.17 10.61
CA MET A 547 9.63 -4.81 10.11
C MET A 547 9.99 -3.84 11.26
N ILE A 548 9.19 -3.84 12.34
CA ILE A 548 9.46 -3.01 13.52
C ILE A 548 10.84 -3.33 14.13
N SER A 549 11.26 -4.60 14.08
CA SER A 549 12.58 -5.02 14.58
C SER A 549 13.73 -4.53 13.71
N ALA A 550 13.50 -4.32 12.42
CA ALA A 550 14.52 -3.93 11.46
C ALA A 550 14.84 -2.42 11.45
N ILE A 551 13.85 -1.56 11.78
CA ILE A 551 14.02 -0.10 11.72
C ILE A 551 15.02 0.41 12.79
N PRO A 552 15.69 1.56 12.57
CA PRO A 552 16.56 2.18 13.55
C PRO A 552 15.87 2.47 14.89
N THR A 553 16.60 2.37 16.01
CA THR A 553 16.04 2.51 17.35
C THR A 553 15.45 3.91 17.60
N GLY A 554 16.06 4.95 17.06
CA GLY A 554 15.51 6.31 17.18
C GLY A 554 14.11 6.41 16.55
N LEU A 555 13.93 5.93 15.32
CA LEU A 555 12.63 5.90 14.63
C LEU A 555 11.61 5.00 15.34
N LEU A 556 12.07 3.91 15.96
CA LEU A 556 11.22 3.09 16.82
C LEU A 556 10.67 3.87 18.00
N LEU A 557 11.53 4.61 18.71
CA LEU A 557 11.13 5.42 19.86
C LEU A 557 10.24 6.59 19.44
N ASP A 558 10.50 7.20 18.30
CA ASP A 558 9.60 8.22 17.72
C ASP A 558 8.21 7.65 17.43
N SER A 559 8.13 6.42 16.92
CA SER A 559 6.82 5.76 16.71
C SER A 559 6.11 5.43 18.03
N VAL A 560 6.85 5.11 19.09
CA VAL A 560 6.28 4.93 20.44
C VAL A 560 5.71 6.26 20.96
N SER A 561 6.37 7.38 20.72
CA SER A 561 5.90 8.70 21.15
C SER A 561 4.53 9.08 20.58
N THR A 562 4.24 8.66 19.35
CA THR A 562 2.92 8.90 18.70
C THR A 562 1.76 8.19 19.37
N ARG A 563 2.04 7.24 20.28
CA ARG A 563 1.05 6.45 20.99
C ARG A 563 0.78 6.94 22.42
N LEU A 564 1.46 7.99 22.85
CA LEU A 564 1.35 8.50 24.22
C LEU A 564 0.01 9.21 24.43
N ASP A 565 -0.86 8.67 25.29
CA ASP A 565 -2.13 9.30 25.66
C ASP A 565 -1.89 10.40 26.72
N PRO A 566 -2.14 11.66 26.40
CA PRO A 566 -1.94 12.77 27.32
C PRO A 566 -2.88 12.72 28.53
N LYS A 567 -4.05 12.07 28.43
CA LYS A 567 -4.99 11.93 29.54
C LYS A 567 -4.48 10.95 30.60
N ILE A 568 -3.71 9.94 30.19
CA ILE A 568 -3.16 8.91 31.09
C ILE A 568 -1.81 9.35 31.64
N ILE A 569 -0.90 9.84 30.78
CA ILE A 569 0.42 10.27 31.25
C ILE A 569 0.34 11.55 32.09
N GLY A 570 -0.56 12.47 31.77
CA GLY A 570 -0.76 13.72 32.49
C GLY A 570 0.53 14.55 32.59
N ASN A 571 0.75 15.14 33.77
CA ASN A 571 1.94 15.95 34.06
C ASN A 571 3.14 15.13 34.56
N ALA A 572 3.21 13.81 34.23
CA ALA A 572 4.36 13.00 34.64
C ALA A 572 5.65 13.56 34.05
N ALA A 573 6.68 13.68 34.89
CA ALA A 573 8.05 13.97 34.49
C ALA A 573 8.88 12.69 34.69
N LEU A 574 9.26 12.03 33.60
CA LEU A 574 10.01 10.77 33.62
C LEU A 574 11.34 10.96 32.91
N ALA A 575 12.42 10.52 33.53
CA ALA A 575 13.77 10.47 32.97
C ALA A 575 14.17 8.99 32.86
N LEU A 576 14.18 8.43 31.63
CA LEU A 576 14.46 7.02 31.42
C LEU A 576 15.72 6.83 30.56
N ASN A 577 16.53 5.84 30.92
CA ASN A 577 17.63 5.38 30.08
C ASN A 577 17.26 3.99 29.52
N PHE A 578 17.31 3.84 28.19
CA PHE A 578 17.15 2.55 27.53
C PHE A 578 18.50 2.11 26.97
N VAL A 579 18.99 0.96 27.46
CA VAL A 579 20.27 0.38 27.04
C VAL A 579 19.98 -0.91 26.27
N ILE A 580 20.08 -0.84 24.94
CA ILE A 580 19.78 -1.93 24.01
C ILE A 580 21.08 -2.75 23.82
N SER A 581 21.23 -3.80 24.61
CA SER A 581 22.50 -4.51 24.81
C SER A 581 23.03 -5.24 23.58
N ASP A 582 22.17 -5.83 22.78
CA ASP A 582 22.51 -6.57 21.56
C ASP A 582 22.86 -5.67 20.37
N ARG A 583 22.51 -4.37 20.44
CA ARG A 583 22.86 -3.34 19.45
C ARG A 583 23.94 -2.39 19.95
N LYS A 584 24.33 -2.46 21.22
CA LYS A 584 25.25 -1.51 21.86
C LYS A 584 24.78 -0.06 21.73
N GLU A 585 23.48 0.14 21.81
CA GLU A 585 22.82 1.45 21.69
C GLU A 585 22.32 1.90 23.05
N THR A 586 22.37 3.21 23.29
CA THR A 586 21.76 3.85 24.46
C THR A 586 20.84 4.98 23.97
N ALA A 587 19.66 5.08 24.55
CA ALA A 587 18.73 6.16 24.31
C ALA A 587 18.36 6.82 25.63
N LYS A 588 18.51 8.15 25.68
CA LYS A 588 17.96 9.01 26.71
C LYS A 588 16.52 9.32 26.34
N VAL A 589 15.56 8.93 27.18
CA VAL A 589 14.14 9.15 26.96
C VAL A 589 13.60 10.07 28.05
N THR A 590 12.99 11.16 27.63
CA THR A 590 12.39 12.17 28.53
C THR A 590 10.89 12.25 28.26
N VAL A 591 10.08 12.10 29.30
CA VAL A 591 8.64 12.37 29.24
C VAL A 591 8.34 13.58 30.11
N GLY A 592 7.66 14.56 29.55
CA GLY A 592 7.25 15.77 30.25
C GLY A 592 6.27 16.58 29.40
N ASN A 593 5.39 17.35 30.02
CA ASN A 593 4.36 18.12 29.32
C ASN A 593 3.49 17.23 28.34
N SER A 594 3.27 15.99 28.73
CA SER A 594 2.56 14.98 27.91
C SER A 594 3.21 14.65 26.56
N VAL A 595 4.51 14.88 26.38
CA VAL A 595 5.29 14.47 25.21
C VAL A 595 6.45 13.58 25.61
N MET A 596 6.92 12.75 24.68
CA MET A 596 8.09 11.91 24.85
C MET A 596 9.14 12.28 23.81
N PHE A 597 10.38 12.51 24.27
CA PHE A 597 11.56 12.74 23.44
C PHE A 597 12.58 11.62 23.62
N SER A 598 13.28 11.27 22.56
CA SER A 598 14.41 10.35 22.61
C SER A 598 15.67 10.95 22.00
N GLU A 599 16.82 10.72 22.62
CA GLU A 599 18.13 11.14 22.14
C GLU A 599 19.03 9.90 22.10
N MET A 600 19.44 9.47 20.89
CA MET A 600 20.32 8.32 20.73
C MET A 600 21.78 8.66 21.11
N GLY A 601 22.52 7.70 21.67
CA GLY A 601 23.91 7.88 22.10
C GLY A 601 24.08 8.72 23.36
N SER A 602 23.00 9.02 24.08
CA SER A 602 22.96 9.87 25.28
C SER A 602 22.24 9.17 26.42
N ALA A 603 22.47 9.61 27.66
CA ALA A 603 21.80 9.10 28.86
C ALA A 603 21.57 10.22 29.89
N HIS A 604 20.52 10.11 30.70
CA HIS A 604 20.35 10.93 31.91
C HIS A 604 21.40 10.57 32.94
N ILE A 605 22.00 11.55 33.61
CA ILE A 605 22.95 11.34 34.70
C ILE A 605 22.23 10.74 35.93
N ALA A 606 21.00 11.23 36.20
CA ALA A 606 20.15 10.74 37.30
C ALA A 606 18.77 10.33 36.76
N PRO A 607 18.67 9.15 36.14
CA PRO A 607 17.40 8.68 35.59
C PRO A 607 16.43 8.26 36.69
N SER A 608 15.13 8.37 36.43
CA SER A 608 14.10 7.73 37.27
C SER A 608 14.23 6.22 37.19
N VAL A 609 14.52 5.69 35.99
CA VAL A 609 14.72 4.26 35.76
C VAL A 609 15.68 4.02 34.59
N THR A 610 16.52 3.02 34.70
CA THR A 610 17.33 2.47 33.62
C THR A 610 16.80 1.08 33.25
N VAL A 611 16.51 0.87 31.98
CA VAL A 611 16.05 -0.41 31.41
C VAL A 611 17.12 -0.94 30.49
N THR A 612 17.65 -2.15 30.77
CA THR A 612 18.73 -2.78 29.99
C THR A 612 18.30 -4.15 29.49
N GLY A 613 18.47 -4.42 28.21
CA GLY A 613 18.18 -5.74 27.63
C GLY A 613 18.32 -5.76 26.11
N PRO A 614 18.12 -6.92 25.50
CA PRO A 614 18.10 -7.03 24.04
C PRO A 614 16.87 -6.35 23.45
N ARG A 615 17.00 -5.85 22.21
CA ARG A 615 15.94 -5.09 21.49
C ARG A 615 14.58 -5.77 21.51
N GLN A 616 14.52 -7.10 21.38
CA GLN A 616 13.26 -7.84 21.39
C GLN A 616 12.46 -7.65 22.68
N LEU A 617 13.12 -7.50 23.84
CA LEU A 617 12.42 -7.24 25.09
C LEU A 617 11.87 -5.81 25.17
N PHE A 618 12.53 -4.84 24.53
CA PHE A 618 11.97 -3.47 24.36
C PHE A 618 10.75 -3.47 23.45
N LEU A 619 10.75 -4.24 22.36
CA LEU A 619 9.56 -4.40 21.52
C LEU A 619 8.40 -5.02 22.30
N ALA A 620 8.67 -6.06 23.08
CA ALA A 620 7.67 -6.68 23.95
C ALA A 620 7.15 -5.70 25.01
N LEU A 621 8.03 -4.87 25.59
CA LEU A 621 7.68 -3.86 26.59
C LEU A 621 6.80 -2.74 26.00
N LEU A 622 7.19 -2.16 24.88
CA LEU A 622 6.62 -0.92 24.34
C LEU A 622 5.49 -1.15 23.33
N PHE A 623 5.56 -2.22 22.53
CA PHE A 623 4.56 -2.52 21.49
C PHE A 623 3.56 -3.57 21.90
N LEU A 624 4.01 -4.67 22.50
CA LEU A 624 3.11 -5.74 22.99
C LEU A 624 2.58 -5.47 24.40
N LYS A 625 3.08 -4.43 25.07
CA LYS A 625 2.71 -4.05 26.44
C LYS A 625 2.82 -5.21 27.45
N MET A 626 3.80 -6.11 27.24
CA MET A 626 4.02 -7.22 28.17
C MET A 626 4.43 -6.67 29.54
N PRO A 627 3.90 -7.24 30.66
CA PRO A 627 4.21 -6.76 32.00
C PRO A 627 5.72 -6.74 32.26
N ALA A 628 6.24 -5.64 32.82
CA ALA A 628 7.65 -5.46 33.12
C ALA A 628 8.22 -6.62 33.99
N ALA A 629 7.43 -7.13 34.94
CA ALA A 629 7.81 -8.28 35.77
C ALA A 629 8.06 -9.56 34.96
N GLN A 630 7.24 -9.83 33.96
CA GLN A 630 7.40 -11.00 33.09
C GLN A 630 8.65 -10.86 32.21
N LEU A 631 8.93 -9.64 31.73
CA LEU A 631 10.12 -9.35 30.91
C LEU A 631 11.40 -9.39 31.74
N GLN A 632 11.36 -9.05 33.04
CA GLN A 632 12.48 -9.25 33.97
C GLN A 632 12.84 -10.73 34.09
N ALA A 633 11.87 -11.61 34.18
CA ALA A 633 12.10 -13.05 34.18
C ALA A 633 12.72 -13.55 32.85
N ALA A 634 12.48 -12.83 31.74
CA ALA A 634 13.07 -13.11 30.42
C ALA A 634 14.45 -12.45 30.20
N GLY A 635 14.97 -11.72 31.19
CA GLY A 635 16.31 -11.12 31.15
C GLY A 635 16.37 -9.60 30.97
N LEU A 636 15.21 -8.89 30.98
CA LEU A 636 15.20 -7.44 31.03
C LEU A 636 15.63 -6.97 32.42
N LYS A 637 16.60 -6.09 32.52
CA LYS A 637 17.02 -5.48 33.79
C LYS A 637 16.33 -4.12 33.94
N ILE A 638 15.75 -3.87 35.10
CA ILE A 638 15.10 -2.60 35.45
C ILE A 638 15.71 -2.12 36.75
N GLU A 639 16.43 -1.01 36.71
CA GLU A 639 17.12 -0.39 37.83
C GLU A 639 16.51 1.00 38.10
N GLY A 640 16.10 1.27 39.35
CA GLY A 640 15.43 2.50 39.75
C GLY A 640 13.91 2.33 39.89
N ASP A 641 13.16 3.40 39.63
CA ASP A 641 11.70 3.45 39.84
C ASP A 641 10.94 2.66 38.75
N ARG A 642 10.57 1.45 39.08
CA ARG A 642 9.76 0.59 38.21
C ARG A 642 8.40 1.22 37.86
N ALA A 643 7.80 1.99 38.78
CA ALA A 643 6.50 2.62 38.52
C ALA A 643 6.58 3.63 37.36
N ALA A 644 7.74 4.22 37.08
CA ALA A 644 7.96 5.10 35.94
C ALA A 644 7.76 4.37 34.59
N ILE A 645 8.29 3.13 34.46
CA ILE A 645 8.11 2.37 33.21
C ILE A 645 6.69 1.81 33.09
N GLU A 646 6.09 1.37 34.20
CA GLU A 646 4.70 0.91 34.21
C GLU A 646 3.73 2.05 33.85
N LYS A 647 3.98 3.27 34.31
CA LYS A 647 3.22 4.46 33.95
C LYS A 647 3.35 4.80 32.46
N LEU A 648 4.56 4.74 31.91
CA LEU A 648 4.76 4.90 30.47
C LEU A 648 3.97 3.86 29.68
N GLN A 649 4.09 2.56 30.04
CA GLN A 649 3.35 1.50 29.36
C GLN A 649 1.83 1.69 29.41
N ALA A 650 1.30 2.09 30.57
CA ALA A 650 -0.15 2.34 30.72
C ALA A 650 -0.63 3.44 29.79
N ALA A 651 0.21 4.45 29.56
CA ALA A 651 -0.12 5.60 28.72
C ALA A 651 0.05 5.38 27.21
N LEU A 652 0.61 4.23 26.78
CA LEU A 652 0.72 3.95 25.34
C LEU A 652 -0.59 3.36 24.81
N ASP A 653 -1.20 4.00 23.81
CA ASP A 653 -2.39 3.50 23.13
C ASP A 653 -2.10 2.18 22.37
N PRO A 654 -3.06 1.21 22.36
CA PRO A 654 -2.87 -0.05 21.65
C PRO A 654 -2.89 0.06 20.12
N MET A 655 -3.37 1.16 19.55
CA MET A 655 -3.50 1.40 18.10
C MET A 655 -4.17 0.22 17.37
N PRO A 656 -5.47 -0.04 17.59
CA PRO A 656 -6.13 -1.25 17.11
C PRO A 656 -6.24 -1.34 15.58
N GLY A 657 -6.01 -0.24 14.84
CA GLY A 657 -6.10 -0.22 13.37
C GLY A 657 -7.51 -0.47 12.82
N ALA A 658 -8.52 -0.56 13.68
CA ALA A 658 -9.91 -0.77 13.32
C ALA A 658 -10.73 0.47 13.71
N PHE A 659 -11.29 1.16 12.73
CA PHE A 659 -12.18 2.31 12.92
C PHE A 659 -13.14 2.43 11.74
N ASN A 660 -14.31 3.04 11.98
CA ASN A 660 -15.29 3.27 10.95
C ASN A 660 -14.82 4.34 9.95
N ILE A 661 -15.24 4.22 8.69
CA ILE A 661 -14.94 5.17 7.61
C ILE A 661 -16.22 5.71 6.98
N VAL A 662 -17.21 4.86 6.72
CA VAL A 662 -18.45 5.22 6.02
C VAL A 662 -19.61 5.54 6.97
N GLU A 663 -19.36 5.48 8.23
CA GLU A 663 -20.29 5.80 9.32
C GLU A 663 -19.51 6.30 10.55
N PRO A 664 -20.14 6.98 11.53
CA PRO A 664 -19.52 7.45 12.75
C PRO A 664 -18.81 6.37 13.57
#